data_c2797fb953a6d9b8e83faecaa7ae2f4a
#
_entry.id   c2797fb953a6d9b8e83faecaa7ae2f4a
#
_cell.length_a   1.000
_cell.length_b   1.000
_cell.length_c   1.000
_cell.angle_alpha   90.00
_cell.angle_beta   90.00
_cell.angle_gamma   90.00
#
_symmetry.space_group_name_H-M   'P 1'
#
loop_
_entity.id
_entity.type
_entity.pdbx_description
1 polymer ?
#
loop_
_entity_poly.entity_id
_entity_poly.type
_entity_poly.pdbx_seq_one_letter_code
_entity_poly.pdbx_strand_id
1 'polypeptide(L)'
;MLRVFVVFILFVHFVRAQKATVKYINTNINVDGKFDESVWSQLPEYTGFYNYLPTDIGKAKNQTSVKLFHNQEFLYVSAIYFDSTEKTQVSTLKRDVSIAFSDAFVMILDTQNQEQNGYFFAVNSLGNQTDGLVGKVNDSYNLNFSWNTVWQSKAMLNGTKKQYEIAIPLKSLNFNKNNTSFGIQFYVRDIKNNSWTIFKNVKRNFANLDLRFTEKFFIEELPEKSNSKFTVIPSISTNYQKEVDVNTDQTDLTPSIDLQYNVTSSLKFDATINPDFSQIEVDQQVTNLTRFSIFFPERRNFFLENSDLFSNLGVSGVNPFYSRRIGSNSDIQFGIKLSGNITPKTRIGLLNVQTSKEVVNTSQNYGVAVLEQQLSKNFTSTGFLINRQETDGFSFVNNYNRVAGVNLNYKSNNNKWVGLANYGKSFNNQIIDKNDFYNLSVWYNKRELEAFASVKKVGKNYLTDIGFTPRIYNYDAINNLVIREGYMESSLGVEFKNFYENSKTLNFVRYLNYRNNIYFDENSSVNHISHFLNSAVFFKDMSAVYYVINYDEVNLKYGFNPLKTANPIIPGKYNFATLKLGYNSANNKLFSYRVNVQKGTYYNGKRISSGAYLNYQILPFANLELSYDINKIDLKELGKNTFHLARFTGQIFFNNRLNWTTYLQYNTQQHNFNVNSRLQWEYKPLSYMYLVVSDNYNNFLHRTNWGIAFKLNYRFDF
;
A
#
# COMPACT_ATOMS: atom_id res chain seq x y z
N MET A 1 71.17 36.01 24.22
CA MET A 1 70.26 35.46 23.27
C MET A 1 69.20 34.68 24.05
N LEU A 2 68.05 35.32 24.26
CA LEU A 2 66.92 34.81 25.04
C LEU A 2 65.94 34.08 24.05
N ARG A 3 65.77 32.78 24.14
CA ARG A 3 64.79 32.05 23.34
C ARG A 3 63.45 32.05 24.12
N VAL A 4 62.49 32.80 23.63
CA VAL A 4 61.12 32.80 24.11
C VAL A 4 60.41 31.59 23.50
N PHE A 5 59.97 30.64 24.33
CA PHE A 5 59.09 29.54 23.95
C PHE A 5 57.67 30.03 24.06
N VAL A 6 57.00 30.21 22.90
CA VAL A 6 55.54 30.48 22.87
C VAL A 6 54.83 29.14 22.88
N VAL A 7 54.15 28.81 23.97
CA VAL A 7 53.31 27.64 24.11
C VAL A 7 51.92 28.03 23.55
N PHE A 8 51.56 27.52 22.39
CA PHE A 8 50.23 27.62 21.82
C PHE A 8 49.34 26.57 22.51
N ILE A 9 48.46 26.98 23.44
CA ILE A 9 47.40 26.11 23.99
C ILE A 9 46.26 26.09 22.99
N LEU A 10 46.17 25.00 22.22
CA LEU A 10 45.00 24.69 21.40
C LEU A 10 43.83 24.28 22.31
N PHE A 11 42.90 25.18 22.56
CA PHE A 11 41.59 24.85 23.10
C PHE A 11 40.82 24.06 22.04
N VAL A 12 40.90 22.75 22.09
CA VAL A 12 40.01 21.87 21.36
C VAL A 12 38.65 21.87 22.07
N HIS A 13 37.73 22.70 21.59
CA HIS A 13 36.36 22.59 21.99
C HIS A 13 35.82 21.25 21.47
N PHE A 14 35.78 20.24 22.34
CA PHE A 14 34.96 19.06 22.13
C PHE A 14 33.49 19.50 22.08
N VAL A 15 32.97 19.79 20.89
CA VAL A 15 31.53 19.84 20.69
C VAL A 15 31.03 18.38 20.88
N ARG A 16 30.63 18.05 22.09
CA ARG A 16 29.86 16.84 22.34
C ARG A 16 28.59 16.98 21.53
N ALA A 17 28.46 16.19 20.46
CA ALA A 17 27.17 16.07 19.77
C ALA A 17 26.13 15.68 20.81
N GLN A 18 25.22 16.58 21.11
CA GLN A 18 24.16 16.36 22.07
C GLN A 18 23.30 15.21 21.53
N LYS A 19 23.22 14.11 22.30
CA LYS A 19 22.36 12.97 21.92
C LYS A 19 20.92 13.46 21.85
N ALA A 20 20.22 13.11 20.76
CA ALA A 20 18.81 13.40 20.65
C ALA A 20 18.05 12.66 21.76
N THR A 21 17.24 13.38 22.53
CA THR A 21 16.57 12.86 23.73
C THR A 21 15.12 13.31 23.77
N VAL A 22 14.23 12.40 24.13
CA VAL A 22 12.86 12.72 24.54
C VAL A 22 12.84 12.74 26.07
N LYS A 23 12.68 13.94 26.64
CA LYS A 23 12.66 14.10 28.09
C LYS A 23 11.36 13.59 28.70
N TYR A 24 11.44 13.05 29.92
CA TYR A 24 10.30 12.83 30.76
C TYR A 24 9.96 14.10 31.53
N ILE A 25 8.73 14.60 31.40
CA ILE A 25 8.23 15.76 32.15
C ILE A 25 6.77 15.46 32.55
N ASN A 26 6.52 15.39 33.85
CA ASN A 26 5.20 15.06 34.38
C ASN A 26 4.26 16.27 34.31
N THR A 27 3.86 16.63 33.09
CA THR A 27 2.90 17.70 32.83
C THR A 27 1.99 17.33 31.67
N ASN A 28 0.78 17.84 31.69
CA ASN A 28 -0.15 17.78 30.57
C ASN A 28 -0.20 19.15 29.90
N ILE A 29 -0.38 19.15 28.58
CA ILE A 29 -0.62 20.36 27.80
C ILE A 29 -2.01 20.31 27.15
N ASN A 30 -2.54 21.47 26.82
CA ASN A 30 -3.75 21.60 26.04
C ASN A 30 -3.37 21.69 24.55
N VAL A 31 -3.73 20.71 23.76
CA VAL A 31 -3.40 20.67 22.33
C VAL A 31 -4.30 21.65 21.56
N ASP A 32 -3.91 22.92 21.53
CA ASP A 32 -4.68 23.99 20.88
C ASP A 32 -3.92 24.65 19.70
N GLY A 33 -2.67 24.25 19.47
CA GLY A 33 -1.79 24.73 18.40
C GLY A 33 -0.96 25.96 18.78
N LYS A 34 -1.03 26.40 20.04
CA LYS A 34 -0.18 27.46 20.60
C LYS A 34 0.91 26.79 21.42
N PHE A 35 2.06 27.43 21.51
CA PHE A 35 3.20 26.92 22.29
C PHE A 35 3.47 27.86 23.44
N ASP A 36 2.42 28.20 24.21
CA ASP A 36 2.47 29.13 25.30
C ASP A 36 2.73 28.46 26.68
N GLU A 37 2.66 27.12 26.73
CA GLU A 37 3.07 26.41 27.94
C GLU A 37 4.59 26.48 28.15
N SER A 38 4.97 26.76 29.39
CA SER A 38 6.38 26.95 29.79
C SER A 38 7.28 25.75 29.49
N VAL A 39 6.72 24.56 29.42
CA VAL A 39 7.46 23.31 29.09
C VAL A 39 8.17 23.42 27.74
N TRP A 40 7.53 24.02 26.71
CA TRP A 40 8.10 24.12 25.38
C TRP A 40 9.40 24.95 25.35
N SER A 41 9.54 25.94 26.26
CA SER A 41 10.75 26.76 26.35
C SER A 41 11.97 26.02 26.93
N GLN A 42 11.74 24.93 27.69
CA GLN A 42 12.78 24.20 28.42
C GLN A 42 13.34 23.02 27.61
N LEU A 43 12.74 22.71 26.45
CA LEU A 43 13.10 21.56 25.65
C LEU A 43 14.17 21.85 24.61
N PRO A 44 15.01 20.84 24.28
CA PRO A 44 15.93 20.94 23.17
C PRO A 44 15.16 21.08 21.85
N GLU A 45 15.73 21.87 20.95
CA GLU A 45 15.16 22.15 19.64
C GLU A 45 15.91 21.37 18.57
N TYR A 46 15.16 20.62 17.75
CA TYR A 46 15.69 19.82 16.65
C TYR A 46 15.42 20.52 15.33
N THR A 47 16.48 20.98 14.69
CA THR A 47 16.48 21.77 13.45
C THR A 47 17.44 21.19 12.42
N GLY A 48 17.67 21.92 11.32
CA GLY A 48 18.67 21.53 10.34
C GLY A 48 18.18 20.49 9.35
N PHE A 49 16.94 20.58 8.95
CA PHE A 49 16.33 19.72 7.93
C PHE A 49 17.06 19.80 6.59
N TYR A 50 17.09 18.69 5.89
CA TYR A 50 17.68 18.53 4.57
C TYR A 50 16.59 18.55 3.49
N ASN A 51 16.98 18.89 2.28
CA ASN A 51 16.15 18.66 1.11
C ASN A 51 16.03 17.16 0.84
N TYR A 52 14.84 16.73 0.39
CA TYR A 52 14.60 15.38 -0.13
C TYR A 52 14.04 15.43 -1.56
N LEU A 53 13.05 16.28 -1.82
CA LEU A 53 12.51 16.59 -3.15
C LEU A 53 12.36 18.13 -3.29
N PRO A 54 12.56 18.66 -4.48
CA PRO A 54 12.96 18.07 -5.77
C PRO A 54 14.44 17.70 -5.88
N THR A 55 15.26 18.02 -4.89
CA THR A 55 16.69 17.63 -4.77
C THR A 55 16.95 17.01 -3.40
N ASP A 56 17.92 16.09 -3.31
CA ASP A 56 18.37 15.47 -2.04
C ASP A 56 19.74 16.04 -1.58
N ILE A 57 20.10 17.23 -2.05
CA ILE A 57 21.37 17.89 -1.74
C ILE A 57 21.12 19.10 -0.86
N GLY A 58 21.95 19.22 0.18
CA GLY A 58 22.01 20.38 1.06
C GLY A 58 20.88 20.48 2.07
N LYS A 59 20.98 21.53 2.90
CA LYS A 59 19.96 21.87 3.89
C LYS A 59 18.75 22.51 3.21
N ALA A 60 17.57 22.29 3.78
CA ALA A 60 16.36 22.95 3.32
C ALA A 60 16.44 24.47 3.51
N LYS A 61 15.93 25.23 2.55
CA LYS A 61 15.81 26.68 2.65
C LYS A 61 14.82 27.07 3.75
N ASN A 62 13.64 26.48 3.71
CA ASN A 62 12.61 26.63 4.73
C ASN A 62 12.86 25.57 5.79
N GLN A 63 13.23 26.03 6.98
CA GLN A 63 13.60 25.15 8.09
C GLN A 63 12.37 24.75 8.91
N THR A 64 12.54 23.67 9.64
CA THR A 64 11.56 23.20 10.63
C THR A 64 12.24 23.11 11.98
N SER A 65 11.56 23.55 13.02
CA SER A 65 11.93 23.38 14.41
C SER A 65 10.98 22.38 15.05
N VAL A 66 11.53 21.36 15.72
CA VAL A 66 10.73 20.33 16.41
C VAL A 66 11.21 20.25 17.86
N LYS A 67 10.26 20.18 18.79
CA LYS A 67 10.51 19.87 20.20
C LYS A 67 9.61 18.74 20.62
N LEU A 68 10.06 17.88 21.52
CA LEU A 68 9.27 16.74 21.98
C LEU A 68 9.64 16.37 23.43
N PHE A 69 8.64 15.90 24.15
CA PHE A 69 8.76 15.32 25.48
C PHE A 69 7.66 14.27 25.70
N HIS A 70 7.74 13.51 26.74
CA HIS A 70 6.66 12.62 27.14
C HIS A 70 6.37 12.73 28.64
N ASN A 71 5.16 12.36 28.99
CA ASN A 71 4.76 12.04 30.35
C ASN A 71 4.40 10.56 30.46
N GLN A 72 3.65 10.14 31.50
CA GLN A 72 3.22 8.75 31.66
C GLN A 72 2.20 8.31 30.59
N GLU A 73 1.48 9.23 29.94
CA GLU A 73 0.33 8.91 29.07
C GLU A 73 0.59 9.25 27.62
N PHE A 74 1.29 10.34 27.34
CA PHE A 74 1.43 10.89 25.98
C PHE A 74 2.87 11.19 25.59
N LEU A 75 3.15 10.99 24.32
CA LEU A 75 4.28 11.63 23.61
C LEU A 75 3.77 12.93 23.00
N TYR A 76 4.30 14.06 23.44
CA TYR A 76 3.97 15.40 22.95
C TYR A 76 5.01 15.88 21.94
N VAL A 77 4.54 16.48 20.85
CA VAL A 77 5.40 17.03 19.81
C VAL A 77 4.88 18.40 19.39
N SER A 78 5.77 19.39 19.38
CA SER A 78 5.54 20.68 18.74
C SER A 78 6.44 20.81 17.51
N ALA A 79 5.90 21.30 16.40
CA ALA A 79 6.67 21.57 15.20
C ALA A 79 6.29 22.93 14.61
N ILE A 80 7.30 23.70 14.20
CA ILE A 80 7.13 24.98 13.49
C ILE A 80 7.84 24.86 12.15
N TYR A 81 7.09 24.92 11.06
CA TYR A 81 7.64 25.07 9.72
C TYR A 81 7.66 26.56 9.35
N PHE A 82 8.85 27.09 9.06
CA PHE A 82 9.06 28.47 8.64
C PHE A 82 8.91 28.53 7.11
N ASP A 83 7.70 28.86 6.67
CA ASP A 83 7.39 29.01 5.24
C ASP A 83 7.86 30.38 4.72
N SER A 84 7.99 30.49 3.43
CA SER A 84 8.24 31.77 2.73
C SER A 84 6.96 32.55 2.43
N THR A 85 5.77 31.95 2.71
CA THR A 85 4.47 32.54 2.40
C THR A 85 3.39 32.10 3.39
N GLU A 86 2.36 32.93 3.53
CA GLU A 86 1.21 32.65 4.39
C GLU A 86 0.20 31.66 3.76
N LYS A 87 0.39 31.29 2.49
CA LYS A 87 -0.54 30.40 1.78
C LYS A 87 -0.31 28.94 2.15
N THR A 88 -1.37 28.24 2.44
CA THR A 88 -1.37 26.79 2.64
C THR A 88 -2.26 26.09 1.61
N GLN A 89 -1.90 24.87 1.28
CA GLN A 89 -2.69 24.00 0.38
C GLN A 89 -2.99 22.67 1.06
N VAL A 90 -4.28 22.41 1.24
CA VAL A 90 -4.79 21.15 1.80
C VAL A 90 -5.85 20.59 0.86
N SER A 91 -5.64 19.36 0.37
CA SER A 91 -6.49 18.76 -0.66
C SER A 91 -7.78 18.17 -0.12
N THR A 92 -7.88 17.90 1.17
CA THR A 92 -9.02 17.18 1.76
C THR A 92 -9.13 17.44 3.25
N LEU A 93 -10.37 17.40 3.74
CA LEU A 93 -10.67 17.41 5.17
C LEU A 93 -10.80 15.99 5.74
N LYS A 94 -10.83 14.96 4.89
CA LYS A 94 -10.96 13.57 5.32
C LYS A 94 -9.72 13.12 6.08
N ARG A 95 -9.92 12.31 7.15
CA ARG A 95 -8.88 11.60 7.88
C ARG A 95 -8.30 10.45 7.02
N ASP A 96 -7.06 10.06 7.29
CA ASP A 96 -6.38 8.87 6.76
C ASP A 96 -6.29 8.82 5.23
N VAL A 97 -5.91 9.96 4.66
CA VAL A 97 -5.62 10.07 3.23
C VAL A 97 -4.16 10.42 2.99
N SER A 98 -3.70 10.14 1.77
CA SER A 98 -2.35 10.48 1.35
C SER A 98 -2.08 11.98 1.50
N ILE A 99 -1.02 12.32 2.23
CA ILE A 99 -0.53 13.70 2.40
C ILE A 99 0.23 14.23 1.18
N ALA A 100 0.37 13.44 0.10
CA ALA A 100 1.13 13.84 -1.09
C ALA A 100 0.63 15.13 -1.73
N PHE A 101 -0.63 15.49 -1.49
CA PHE A 101 -1.31 16.65 -2.06
C PHE A 101 -1.69 17.72 -1.02
N SER A 102 -1.16 17.62 0.20
CA SER A 102 -1.44 18.55 1.29
C SER A 102 -0.16 19.02 1.96
N ASP A 103 -0.12 20.30 2.36
CA ASP A 103 0.91 20.78 3.29
C ASP A 103 0.74 20.06 4.61
N ALA A 104 1.78 19.37 5.08
CA ALA A 104 1.72 18.56 6.28
C ALA A 104 3.06 18.41 6.97
N PHE A 105 3.02 18.31 8.29
CA PHE A 105 4.11 17.81 9.13
C PHE A 105 3.89 16.31 9.37
N VAL A 106 4.97 15.54 9.34
CA VAL A 106 4.96 14.10 9.51
C VAL A 106 6.01 13.65 10.50
N MET A 107 5.63 12.70 11.34
CA MET A 107 6.53 11.96 12.21
C MET A 107 6.41 10.46 11.92
N ILE A 108 7.55 9.79 11.79
CA ILE A 108 7.66 8.34 11.73
C ILE A 108 8.38 7.87 12.99
N LEU A 109 7.83 6.84 13.63
CA LEU A 109 8.34 6.25 14.84
C LEU A 109 8.64 4.76 14.64
N ASP A 110 9.91 4.36 14.80
CA ASP A 110 10.31 2.97 15.02
C ASP A 110 10.56 2.78 16.53
N THR A 111 9.52 2.39 17.24
CA THR A 111 9.56 2.20 18.69
C THR A 111 10.32 0.96 19.13
N GLN A 112 10.61 0.07 18.20
CA GLN A 112 11.35 -1.18 18.43
C GLN A 112 12.81 -1.10 18.01
N ASN A 113 13.21 -0.07 17.23
CA ASN A 113 14.53 0.06 16.58
C ASN A 113 14.94 -1.17 15.75
N GLN A 114 13.98 -1.76 15.03
CA GLN A 114 14.18 -2.96 14.22
C GLN A 114 14.28 -2.69 12.73
N GLU A 115 13.95 -1.46 12.31
CA GLU A 115 13.94 -1.07 10.90
C GLU A 115 12.99 -1.94 10.05
N GLN A 116 11.93 -2.53 10.66
CA GLN A 116 10.96 -3.40 9.96
C GLN A 116 9.59 -2.75 9.90
N ASN A 117 9.10 -2.30 11.07
CA ASN A 117 7.79 -1.68 11.22
C ASN A 117 7.90 -0.41 12.04
N GLY A 118 7.04 0.54 11.73
CA GLY A 118 6.94 1.81 12.45
C GLY A 118 5.54 2.39 12.37
N TYR A 119 5.34 3.45 13.11
CA TYR A 119 4.13 4.24 13.10
C TYR A 119 4.32 5.49 12.27
N PHE A 120 3.28 5.87 11.59
CA PHE A 120 3.18 7.09 10.80
C PHE A 120 2.12 7.99 11.41
N PHE A 121 2.47 9.23 11.71
CA PHE A 121 1.57 10.27 12.15
C PHE A 121 1.78 11.51 11.33
N ALA A 122 0.73 12.03 10.73
CA ALA A 122 0.79 13.27 9.95
C ALA A 122 -0.35 14.20 10.32
N VAL A 123 -0.06 15.49 10.34
CA VAL A 123 -1.05 16.55 10.53
C VAL A 123 -0.91 17.53 9.39
N ASN A 124 -2.00 17.75 8.63
CA ASN A 124 -2.00 18.78 7.61
C ASN A 124 -2.19 20.18 8.21
N SER A 125 -1.98 21.22 7.42
CA SER A 125 -2.03 22.61 7.90
C SER A 125 -3.41 23.09 8.35
N LEU A 126 -4.47 22.26 8.21
CA LEU A 126 -5.81 22.50 8.77
C LEU A 126 -6.08 21.63 10.00
N GLY A 127 -5.10 20.85 10.46
CA GLY A 127 -5.22 20.01 11.66
C GLY A 127 -5.80 18.62 11.41
N ASN A 128 -6.08 18.23 10.15
CA ASN A 128 -6.59 16.88 9.87
C ASN A 128 -5.48 15.85 10.00
N GLN A 129 -5.85 14.73 10.59
CA GLN A 129 -4.97 13.64 10.96
C GLN A 129 -4.86 12.59 9.87
N THR A 130 -3.69 12.01 9.78
CA THR A 130 -3.44 10.75 9.07
C THR A 130 -2.55 9.90 9.95
N ASP A 131 -2.98 8.70 10.26
CA ASP A 131 -2.17 7.71 10.96
C ASP A 131 -2.10 6.40 10.16
N GLY A 132 -1.13 5.58 10.48
CA GLY A 132 -0.92 4.31 9.80
C GLY A 132 0.33 3.58 10.27
N LEU A 133 0.55 2.43 9.66
CA LEU A 133 1.75 1.62 9.89
C LEU A 133 2.67 1.71 8.68
N VAL A 134 3.94 1.94 8.95
CA VAL A 134 5.01 1.76 7.99
C VAL A 134 5.49 0.33 8.11
N GLY A 135 5.34 -0.45 7.05
CA GLY A 135 5.80 -1.84 7.00
C GLY A 135 6.70 -2.07 5.80
N LYS A 136 7.61 -3.00 5.93
CA LYS A 136 8.48 -3.42 4.83
C LYS A 136 7.77 -4.50 4.02
N VAL A 137 7.55 -4.24 2.72
CA VAL A 137 6.97 -5.19 1.76
C VAL A 137 8.02 -5.46 0.68
N ASN A 138 8.49 -6.70 0.59
CA ASN A 138 9.68 -7.06 -0.21
C ASN A 138 10.88 -6.20 0.20
N ASP A 139 11.36 -5.30 -0.64
CA ASP A 139 12.44 -4.36 -0.27
C ASP A 139 12.00 -2.89 -0.18
N SER A 140 10.72 -2.64 -0.30
CA SER A 140 10.13 -1.30 -0.22
C SER A 140 9.37 -1.12 1.09
N TYR A 141 9.39 0.10 1.63
CA TYR A 141 8.52 0.47 2.74
C TYR A 141 7.20 1.01 2.19
N ASN A 142 6.11 0.44 2.67
CA ASN A 142 4.76 0.85 2.33
C ASN A 142 4.04 1.41 3.55
N LEU A 143 3.14 2.33 3.31
CA LEU A 143 2.28 2.90 4.31
C LEU A 143 0.89 2.27 4.23
N ASN A 144 0.44 1.72 5.35
CA ASN A 144 -0.88 1.12 5.51
C ASN A 144 -1.73 2.02 6.41
N PHE A 145 -2.73 2.69 5.83
CA PHE A 145 -3.67 3.59 6.52
C PHE A 145 -4.83 2.87 7.22
N SER A 146 -4.86 1.54 7.23
CA SER A 146 -5.94 0.80 7.89
C SER A 146 -5.77 0.68 9.40
N TRP A 147 -4.56 0.95 9.91
CA TRP A 147 -4.34 1.07 11.34
C TRP A 147 -4.73 2.47 11.82
N ASN A 148 -5.55 2.52 12.84
CA ASN A 148 -6.08 3.76 13.38
C ASN A 148 -5.98 3.78 14.90
N THR A 149 -5.66 4.98 15.44
CA THR A 149 -5.69 5.23 16.87
C THR A 149 -6.33 6.57 17.20
N VAL A 150 -6.79 6.73 18.44
CA VAL A 150 -7.30 8.01 18.93
C VAL A 150 -6.13 8.81 19.48
N TRP A 151 -5.82 9.94 18.86
CA TRP A 151 -4.77 10.87 19.27
C TRP A 151 -5.22 12.31 19.04
N GLN A 152 -4.48 13.28 19.58
CA GLN A 152 -4.84 14.69 19.50
C GLN A 152 -3.86 15.43 18.63
N SER A 153 -4.35 16.37 17.83
CA SER A 153 -3.53 17.28 17.05
C SER A 153 -4.26 18.59 16.78
N LYS A 154 -3.49 19.64 16.66
CA LYS A 154 -3.95 20.95 16.20
C LYS A 154 -2.90 21.58 15.31
N ALA A 155 -3.36 22.26 14.26
CA ALA A 155 -2.51 23.10 13.45
C ALA A 155 -2.98 24.55 13.54
N MET A 156 -2.03 25.49 13.53
CA MET A 156 -2.29 26.92 13.50
C MET A 156 -1.39 27.59 12.47
N LEU A 157 -1.97 28.53 11.73
CA LEU A 157 -1.23 29.41 10.82
C LEU A 157 -0.99 30.74 11.54
N ASN A 158 0.27 31.11 11.69
CA ASN A 158 0.68 32.38 12.33
C ASN A 158 1.64 33.11 11.39
N GLY A 159 1.09 33.95 10.52
CA GLY A 159 1.82 34.56 9.41
C GLY A 159 2.42 33.49 8.52
N THR A 160 3.74 33.53 8.31
CA THR A 160 4.48 32.53 7.52
C THR A 160 4.83 31.25 8.31
N LYS A 161 4.43 31.14 9.58
CA LYS A 161 4.71 29.97 10.40
C LYS A 161 3.52 29.01 10.38
N LYS A 162 3.77 27.76 10.02
CA LYS A 162 2.81 26.66 10.19
C LYS A 162 3.19 25.89 11.45
N GLN A 163 2.32 25.96 12.45
CA GLN A 163 2.52 25.37 13.78
C GLN A 163 1.69 24.10 13.91
N TYR A 164 2.27 23.05 14.45
CA TYR A 164 1.62 21.75 14.65
C TYR A 164 1.89 21.29 16.07
N GLU A 165 0.83 21.02 16.81
CA GLU A 165 0.88 20.48 18.16
C GLU A 165 0.18 19.12 18.19
N ILE A 166 0.84 18.14 18.80
CA ILE A 166 0.48 16.73 18.69
C ILE A 166 0.64 16.06 20.06
N ALA A 167 -0.34 15.24 20.45
CA ALA A 167 -0.27 14.35 21.61
C ALA A 167 -0.66 12.93 21.18
N ILE A 168 0.30 12.01 21.22
CA ILE A 168 0.12 10.61 20.88
C ILE A 168 0.06 9.78 22.16
N PRO A 169 -1.04 9.06 22.44
CA PRO A 169 -1.11 8.20 23.61
C PRO A 169 -0.06 7.10 23.54
N LEU A 170 0.79 6.98 24.56
CA LEU A 170 1.82 5.94 24.61
C LEU A 170 1.20 4.53 24.63
N LYS A 171 -0.03 4.40 25.13
CA LYS A 171 -0.80 3.15 25.05
C LYS A 171 -1.10 2.67 23.62
N SER A 172 -1.10 3.57 22.64
CA SER A 172 -1.30 3.25 21.22
C SER A 172 -0.04 2.77 20.54
N LEU A 173 1.12 2.94 21.16
CA LEU A 173 2.43 2.59 20.62
C LEU A 173 2.92 1.27 21.22
N ASN A 174 3.33 0.36 20.36
CA ASN A 174 3.97 -0.87 20.79
C ASN A 174 5.46 -0.63 20.98
N PHE A 175 5.96 -0.68 22.19
CA PHE A 175 7.38 -0.57 22.51
C PHE A 175 7.80 -1.55 23.58
N ASN A 176 9.05 -1.97 23.56
CA ASN A 176 9.62 -2.75 24.65
C ASN A 176 10.08 -1.78 25.75
N LYS A 177 9.61 -1.99 26.97
CA LYS A 177 10.00 -1.18 28.13
C LYS A 177 11.53 -1.16 28.41
N ASN A 178 12.26 -2.17 27.91
CA ASN A 178 13.71 -2.22 27.98
C ASN A 178 14.39 -1.39 26.86
N ASN A 179 13.63 -0.87 25.89
CA ASN A 179 14.19 0.01 24.88
C ASN A 179 14.46 1.38 25.49
N THR A 180 15.69 1.80 25.41
CA THR A 180 16.12 3.12 25.88
C THR A 180 16.04 4.18 24.78
N SER A 181 15.51 3.83 23.61
CA SER A 181 15.45 4.77 22.47
C SER A 181 14.43 4.34 21.42
N PHE A 182 13.89 5.33 20.70
CA PHE A 182 13.08 5.17 19.51
C PHE A 182 13.83 5.67 18.28
N GLY A 183 13.63 5.05 17.13
CA GLY A 183 14.00 5.62 15.85
C GLY A 183 12.95 6.65 15.43
N ILE A 184 13.31 7.91 15.24
CA ILE A 184 12.37 8.97 14.87
C ILE A 184 12.84 9.67 13.60
N GLN A 185 11.91 9.90 12.67
CA GLN A 185 12.13 10.74 11.50
C GLN A 185 11.02 11.76 11.40
N PHE A 186 11.38 12.98 11.04
CA PHE A 186 10.44 14.05 10.74
C PHE A 186 10.58 14.46 9.29
N TYR A 187 9.48 14.82 8.66
CA TYR A 187 9.51 15.51 7.38
C TYR A 187 8.32 16.44 7.20
N VAL A 188 8.48 17.39 6.29
CA VAL A 188 7.44 18.34 5.92
C VAL A 188 7.19 18.27 4.43
N ARG A 189 5.94 18.18 4.06
CA ARG A 189 5.47 18.38 2.70
C ARG A 189 5.01 19.82 2.54
N ASP A 190 5.57 20.51 1.56
CA ASP A 190 5.18 21.84 1.14
C ASP A 190 4.76 21.77 -0.34
N ILE A 191 3.46 21.83 -0.57
CA ILE A 191 2.87 21.65 -1.90
C ILE A 191 3.20 22.81 -2.82
N LYS A 192 3.13 24.01 -2.31
CA LYS A 192 3.35 25.22 -3.11
C LYS A 192 4.76 25.27 -3.70
N ASN A 193 5.76 24.99 -2.87
CA ASN A 193 7.16 24.92 -3.29
C ASN A 193 7.52 23.57 -3.91
N ASN A 194 6.56 22.66 -3.98
CA ASN A 194 6.74 21.27 -4.42
C ASN A 194 7.92 20.57 -3.74
N SER A 195 8.11 20.85 -2.46
CA SER A 195 9.25 20.39 -1.70
C SER A 195 8.86 19.39 -0.63
N TRP A 196 9.81 18.48 -0.37
CA TRP A 196 9.83 17.65 0.82
C TRP A 196 11.14 17.90 1.53
N THR A 197 11.06 18.22 2.80
CA THR A 197 12.22 18.41 3.67
C THR A 197 12.20 17.36 4.76
N ILE A 198 13.36 16.86 5.17
CA ILE A 198 13.50 15.70 6.03
C ILE A 198 14.59 15.93 7.08
N PHE A 199 14.37 15.48 8.32
CA PHE A 199 15.29 15.74 9.43
C PHE A 199 16.61 14.96 9.27
N LYS A 200 16.54 13.64 9.15
CA LYS A 200 17.71 12.79 8.82
C LYS A 200 17.86 12.70 7.32
N ASN A 201 19.05 12.97 6.81
CA ASN A 201 19.31 12.96 5.36
C ASN A 201 19.08 11.60 4.73
N VAL A 202 18.20 11.54 3.73
CA VAL A 202 17.87 10.34 2.94
C VAL A 202 18.15 10.60 1.47
N LYS A 203 18.86 9.72 0.82
CA LYS A 203 19.09 9.81 -0.62
C LYS A 203 17.87 9.35 -1.42
N ARG A 204 17.65 9.95 -2.59
CA ARG A 204 16.45 9.75 -3.43
C ARG A 204 16.23 8.33 -3.95
N ASN A 205 17.23 7.48 -3.89
CA ASN A 205 17.10 6.06 -4.19
C ASN A 205 16.47 5.24 -3.04
N PHE A 206 16.22 5.89 -1.89
CA PHE A 206 15.50 5.32 -0.76
C PHE A 206 14.20 6.08 -0.54
N ALA A 207 13.18 5.40 -0.04
CA ALA A 207 11.92 6.04 0.31
C ALA A 207 12.07 6.94 1.55
N ASN A 208 11.28 8.02 1.62
CA ASN A 208 11.20 8.86 2.82
C ASN A 208 10.59 8.13 4.04
N LEU A 209 9.91 7.00 3.81
CA LEU A 209 9.36 6.10 4.83
C LEU A 209 10.40 5.07 5.34
N ASP A 210 11.59 5.06 4.80
CA ASP A 210 12.58 4.03 5.09
C ASP A 210 13.13 4.16 6.52
N LEU A 211 12.73 3.25 7.39
CA LEU A 211 13.04 3.26 8.83
C LEU A 211 14.53 3.17 9.15
N ARG A 212 15.37 2.75 8.20
CA ARG A 212 16.83 2.74 8.33
C ARG A 212 17.44 4.14 8.48
N PHE A 213 16.71 5.17 8.07
CA PHE A 213 17.14 6.56 8.11
C PHE A 213 16.44 7.35 9.23
N THR A 214 15.94 6.66 10.25
CA THR A 214 15.50 7.34 11.48
C THR A 214 16.69 7.81 12.32
N GLU A 215 16.54 8.89 13.06
CA GLU A 215 17.49 9.32 14.10
C GLU A 215 17.16 8.64 15.41
N LYS A 216 18.16 8.21 16.14
CA LYS A 216 17.99 7.54 17.42
C LYS A 216 17.79 8.55 18.55
N PHE A 217 16.56 8.65 19.05
CA PHE A 217 16.21 9.45 20.21
C PHE A 217 16.23 8.60 21.47
N PHE A 218 17.00 8.98 22.46
CA PHE A 218 16.98 8.35 23.79
C PHE A 218 15.73 8.79 24.54
N ILE A 219 15.02 7.85 25.14
CA ILE A 219 13.80 8.13 25.88
C ILE A 219 14.11 8.05 27.36
N GLU A 220 13.89 9.13 28.08
CA GLU A 220 14.00 9.16 29.55
C GLU A 220 12.77 8.48 30.15
N GLU A 221 12.94 7.64 31.19
CA GLU A 221 11.85 7.11 32.03
C GLU A 221 10.62 6.64 31.27
N LEU A 222 10.78 5.64 30.37
CA LEU A 222 9.61 5.04 29.71
C LEU A 222 8.58 4.57 30.73
N PRO A 223 7.30 4.93 30.57
CA PRO A 223 6.27 4.60 31.52
C PRO A 223 6.09 3.09 31.67
N GLU A 224 5.75 2.68 32.88
CA GLU A 224 5.12 1.38 33.07
C GLU A 224 3.80 1.38 32.28
N LYS A 225 3.61 0.33 31.50
CA LYS A 225 2.60 0.20 30.47
C LYS A 225 1.19 0.66 30.91
N SER A 226 0.59 1.57 30.17
CA SER A 226 -0.82 1.94 30.29
C SER A 226 -1.77 0.80 29.89
N ASN A 227 -2.83 0.61 30.65
CA ASN A 227 -3.66 -0.58 30.68
C ASN A 227 -4.85 -0.66 29.71
N SER A 228 -4.91 0.12 28.61
CA SER A 228 -5.97 -0.13 27.65
C SER A 228 -5.65 -1.39 26.85
N LYS A 229 -6.16 -2.51 27.34
CA LYS A 229 -5.87 -3.83 26.76
C LYS A 229 -6.93 -4.29 25.78
N PHE A 230 -8.12 -3.74 25.84
CA PHE A 230 -9.28 -4.33 25.20
C PHE A 230 -10.11 -3.28 24.46
N THR A 231 -10.41 -3.54 23.18
CA THR A 231 -11.31 -2.73 22.37
C THR A 231 -12.43 -3.63 21.84
N VAL A 232 -13.66 -3.17 21.96
CA VAL A 232 -14.85 -3.83 21.43
C VAL A 232 -15.54 -2.90 20.45
N ILE A 233 -15.84 -3.40 19.25
CA ILE A 233 -16.52 -2.63 18.21
C ILE A 233 -17.76 -3.41 17.76
N PRO A 234 -18.88 -3.32 18.49
CA PRO A 234 -20.15 -3.81 17.99
C PRO A 234 -20.58 -3.00 16.77
N SER A 235 -21.19 -3.67 15.82
CA SER A 235 -21.80 -3.00 14.67
C SER A 235 -23.08 -3.71 14.25
N ILE A 236 -23.96 -2.93 13.62
CA ILE A 236 -25.18 -3.42 13.01
C ILE A 236 -25.25 -2.87 11.60
N SER A 237 -25.53 -3.73 10.65
CA SER A 237 -25.78 -3.34 9.26
C SER A 237 -27.12 -3.88 8.78
N THR A 238 -27.77 -3.12 7.91
CA THR A 238 -28.92 -3.59 7.14
C THR A 238 -28.65 -3.34 5.68
N ASN A 239 -28.96 -4.32 4.85
CA ASN A 239 -28.77 -4.27 3.43
C ASN A 239 -30.08 -4.66 2.75
N TYR A 240 -30.63 -3.75 1.93
CA TYR A 240 -31.73 -4.04 1.02
C TYR A 240 -31.18 -4.10 -0.40
N GLN A 241 -31.42 -5.20 -1.10
CA GLN A 241 -31.02 -5.40 -2.47
C GLN A 241 -32.21 -5.90 -3.30
N LYS A 242 -32.38 -5.34 -4.50
CA LYS A 242 -33.39 -5.77 -5.48
C LYS A 242 -32.71 -6.17 -6.78
N GLU A 243 -32.94 -7.41 -7.20
CA GLU A 243 -32.61 -7.91 -8.52
C GLU A 243 -33.80 -7.65 -9.46
N VAL A 244 -33.60 -6.80 -10.47
CA VAL A 244 -34.72 -6.30 -11.31
C VAL A 244 -35.13 -7.36 -12.32
N ASP A 245 -34.16 -8.06 -12.92
CA ASP A 245 -34.42 -9.04 -14.01
C ASP A 245 -35.25 -10.25 -13.53
N VAL A 246 -35.08 -10.67 -12.29
CA VAL A 246 -35.82 -11.79 -11.67
C VAL A 246 -36.89 -11.32 -10.69
N ASN A 247 -37.01 -9.99 -10.50
CA ASN A 247 -37.96 -9.34 -9.60
C ASN A 247 -37.95 -9.92 -8.17
N THR A 248 -36.76 -10.17 -7.65
CA THR A 248 -36.56 -10.61 -6.26
C THR A 248 -35.92 -9.51 -5.44
N ASP A 249 -36.33 -9.42 -4.19
CA ASP A 249 -35.71 -8.52 -3.21
C ASP A 249 -35.29 -9.29 -1.98
N GLN A 250 -34.24 -8.79 -1.36
CA GLN A 250 -33.69 -9.37 -0.13
C GLN A 250 -33.37 -8.23 0.85
N THR A 251 -33.70 -8.49 2.11
CA THR A 251 -33.34 -7.61 3.21
C THR A 251 -32.61 -8.41 4.25
N ASP A 252 -31.38 -8.00 4.55
CA ASP A 252 -30.54 -8.63 5.55
C ASP A 252 -30.28 -7.68 6.72
N LEU A 253 -30.34 -8.22 7.94
CA LEU A 253 -29.90 -7.55 9.16
C LEU A 253 -28.73 -8.33 9.76
N THR A 254 -27.58 -7.69 9.79
CA THR A 254 -26.33 -8.35 10.18
C THR A 254 -25.72 -7.68 11.40
N PRO A 255 -25.95 -8.21 12.61
CA PRO A 255 -25.17 -7.83 13.78
C PRO A 255 -23.77 -8.43 13.68
N SER A 256 -22.75 -7.64 14.00
CA SER A 256 -21.36 -8.09 14.01
C SER A 256 -20.59 -7.48 15.18
N ILE A 257 -19.48 -8.10 15.53
CA ILE A 257 -18.62 -7.62 16.62
C ILE A 257 -17.16 -7.87 16.26
N ASP A 258 -16.35 -6.82 16.41
CA ASP A 258 -14.89 -6.91 16.34
C ASP A 258 -14.30 -6.72 17.74
N LEU A 259 -13.35 -7.56 18.10
CA LEU A 259 -12.63 -7.56 19.35
C LEU A 259 -11.14 -7.39 19.09
N GLN A 260 -10.49 -6.53 19.86
CA GLN A 260 -9.05 -6.32 19.79
C GLN A 260 -8.47 -6.39 21.20
N TYR A 261 -7.41 -7.17 21.38
CA TYR A 261 -6.73 -7.34 22.66
C TYR A 261 -5.22 -7.24 22.49
N ASN A 262 -4.61 -6.31 23.21
CA ASN A 262 -3.16 -6.18 23.25
C ASN A 262 -2.59 -7.20 24.23
N VAL A 263 -2.20 -8.40 23.74
CA VAL A 263 -1.62 -9.48 24.55
C VAL A 263 -0.33 -9.00 25.23
N THR A 264 0.51 -8.34 24.45
CA THR A 264 1.67 -7.59 24.94
C THR A 264 1.70 -6.22 24.27
N SER A 265 2.71 -5.40 24.55
CA SER A 265 2.93 -4.13 23.83
C SER A 265 3.25 -4.32 22.34
N SER A 266 3.55 -5.52 21.90
CA SER A 266 4.00 -5.81 20.53
C SER A 266 3.27 -6.98 19.88
N LEU A 267 2.37 -7.63 20.60
CA LEU A 267 1.57 -8.76 20.14
C LEU A 267 0.10 -8.47 20.35
N LYS A 268 -0.68 -8.50 19.27
CA LYS A 268 -2.10 -8.18 19.25
C LYS A 268 -2.92 -9.39 18.84
N PHE A 269 -4.02 -9.58 19.51
CA PHE A 269 -5.09 -10.51 19.16
C PHE A 269 -6.29 -9.74 18.63
N ASP A 270 -6.78 -10.12 17.46
CA ASP A 270 -7.99 -9.62 16.85
C ASP A 270 -8.97 -10.77 16.63
N ALA A 271 -10.25 -10.55 16.90
CA ALA A 271 -11.32 -11.47 16.57
C ALA A 271 -12.48 -10.73 15.93
N THR A 272 -13.17 -11.39 15.02
CA THR A 272 -14.37 -10.87 14.37
C THR A 272 -15.43 -11.98 14.32
N ILE A 273 -16.67 -11.61 14.55
CA ILE A 273 -17.83 -12.51 14.46
C ILE A 273 -18.81 -11.86 13.50
N ASN A 274 -19.23 -12.64 12.51
CA ASN A 274 -20.19 -12.25 11.48
C ASN A 274 -19.87 -10.90 10.82
N PRO A 275 -18.61 -10.70 10.31
CA PRO A 275 -18.18 -9.39 9.80
C PRO A 275 -18.95 -8.99 8.54
N ASP A 276 -19.46 -7.76 8.56
CA ASP A 276 -20.08 -7.14 7.39
C ASP A 276 -19.13 -6.19 6.69
N PHE A 277 -19.07 -6.25 5.37
CA PHE A 277 -18.17 -5.48 4.52
C PHE A 277 -18.89 -4.51 3.57
N SER A 278 -20.17 -4.24 3.78
CA SER A 278 -21.01 -3.40 2.94
C SER A 278 -20.51 -1.95 2.79
N GLN A 279 -19.73 -1.45 3.78
CA GLN A 279 -19.14 -0.11 3.75
C GLN A 279 -17.87 0.00 2.90
N ILE A 280 -17.31 -1.10 2.40
CA ILE A 280 -16.04 -1.10 1.67
C ILE A 280 -16.21 -0.40 0.31
N GLU A 281 -15.19 0.37 -0.06
CA GLU A 281 -15.14 1.01 -1.37
C GLU A 281 -15.09 -0.03 -2.48
N VAL A 282 -15.87 0.18 -3.53
CA VAL A 282 -15.86 -0.71 -4.71
C VAL A 282 -14.50 -0.71 -5.40
N ASP A 283 -14.15 -1.84 -5.99
CA ASP A 283 -12.92 -1.94 -6.77
C ASP A 283 -13.07 -1.15 -8.08
N GLN A 284 -11.97 -0.50 -8.47
CA GLN A 284 -11.92 0.17 -9.75
C GLN A 284 -11.87 -0.86 -10.88
N GLN A 285 -12.81 -0.76 -11.80
CA GLN A 285 -12.84 -1.61 -12.97
C GLN A 285 -11.65 -1.34 -13.89
N VAL A 286 -11.22 -2.36 -14.60
CA VAL A 286 -10.13 -2.31 -15.58
C VAL A 286 -10.49 -3.08 -16.84
N THR A 287 -9.98 -2.64 -17.99
CA THR A 287 -10.06 -3.40 -19.24
C THR A 287 -8.93 -4.44 -19.27
N ASN A 288 -9.27 -5.71 -19.19
CA ASN A 288 -8.29 -6.80 -19.24
C ASN A 288 -8.08 -7.27 -20.69
N LEU A 289 -6.93 -6.95 -21.25
CA LEU A 289 -6.48 -7.40 -22.56
C LEU A 289 -5.37 -8.48 -22.46
N THR A 290 -5.16 -9.02 -21.27
CA THR A 290 -4.22 -10.11 -21.01
C THR A 290 -4.95 -11.45 -20.88
N ARG A 291 -4.19 -12.53 -20.92
CA ARG A 291 -4.71 -13.91 -20.73
C ARG A 291 -4.90 -14.27 -19.26
N PHE A 292 -4.49 -13.39 -18.33
CA PHE A 292 -4.36 -13.70 -16.91
C PHE A 292 -5.33 -12.88 -16.06
N SER A 293 -5.71 -13.46 -14.93
CA SER A 293 -6.54 -12.79 -13.93
C SER A 293 -5.83 -11.57 -13.35
N ILE A 294 -6.62 -10.58 -12.95
CA ILE A 294 -6.15 -9.32 -12.36
C ILE A 294 -6.13 -9.47 -10.84
N PHE A 295 -5.09 -8.92 -10.22
CA PHE A 295 -4.96 -8.83 -8.78
C PHE A 295 -5.65 -7.56 -8.26
N PHE A 296 -6.51 -7.72 -7.25
CA PHE A 296 -7.12 -6.61 -6.51
C PHE A 296 -6.60 -6.58 -5.06
N PRO A 297 -6.20 -5.42 -4.52
CA PRO A 297 -5.72 -5.32 -3.15
C PRO A 297 -6.81 -5.62 -2.12
N GLU A 298 -6.42 -6.12 -0.94
CA GLU A 298 -7.34 -6.29 0.19
C GLU A 298 -7.81 -4.92 0.71
N ARG A 299 -9.07 -4.84 1.16
CA ARG A 299 -9.70 -3.64 1.70
C ARG A 299 -10.42 -3.86 3.03
N ARG A 300 -10.56 -5.11 3.47
CA ARG A 300 -11.26 -5.47 4.71
C ARG A 300 -10.34 -5.29 5.91
N ASN A 301 -10.74 -4.48 6.87
CA ASN A 301 -9.91 -4.05 8.01
C ASN A 301 -9.32 -5.22 8.80
N PHE A 302 -10.08 -6.30 9.03
CA PHE A 302 -9.61 -7.48 9.73
C PHE A 302 -8.33 -8.08 9.11
N PHE A 303 -8.19 -8.05 7.77
CA PHE A 303 -7.03 -8.60 7.06
C PHE A 303 -5.90 -7.59 6.86
N LEU A 304 -6.15 -6.28 7.06
CA LEU A 304 -5.19 -5.24 6.73
C LEU A 304 -4.17 -4.97 7.85
N GLU A 305 -4.56 -5.13 9.11
CA GLU A 305 -3.64 -4.89 10.23
C GLU A 305 -2.56 -5.99 10.28
N ASN A 306 -1.27 -5.61 10.36
CA ASN A 306 -0.10 -6.50 10.21
C ASN A 306 -0.16 -7.40 8.96
N SER A 307 -0.80 -6.93 7.89
CA SER A 307 -0.95 -7.67 6.63
C SER A 307 0.38 -8.01 5.97
N ASP A 308 1.44 -7.27 6.24
CA ASP A 308 2.79 -7.52 5.75
C ASP A 308 3.31 -8.91 6.12
N LEU A 309 2.94 -9.45 7.29
CA LEU A 309 3.26 -10.82 7.69
C LEU A 309 2.62 -11.88 6.79
N PHE A 310 1.42 -11.60 6.26
CA PHE A 310 0.64 -12.57 5.49
C PHE A 310 0.75 -12.36 3.98
N SER A 311 0.92 -11.12 3.52
CA SER A 311 0.95 -10.78 2.09
C SER A 311 2.30 -11.02 1.41
N ASN A 312 3.39 -11.17 2.18
CA ASN A 312 4.76 -11.28 1.68
C ASN A 312 5.29 -12.73 1.66
N LEU A 313 4.40 -13.72 1.58
CA LEU A 313 4.77 -15.13 1.70
C LEU A 313 5.30 -15.76 0.41
N GLY A 314 5.42 -15.02 -0.66
CA GLY A 314 5.88 -15.51 -1.96
C GLY A 314 6.65 -14.45 -2.72
N VAL A 315 6.41 -14.41 -4.01
CA VAL A 315 7.03 -13.46 -4.94
C VAL A 315 5.98 -12.95 -5.93
N SER A 316 6.25 -11.82 -6.58
CA SER A 316 5.35 -11.25 -7.59
C SER A 316 4.84 -12.30 -8.59
N GLY A 317 3.51 -12.43 -8.72
CA GLY A 317 2.83 -13.42 -9.56
C GLY A 317 2.73 -14.83 -8.95
N VAL A 318 3.28 -15.06 -7.75
CA VAL A 318 3.14 -16.29 -6.96
C VAL A 318 2.90 -15.92 -5.50
N ASN A 319 1.67 -15.60 -5.17
CA ASN A 319 1.25 -15.26 -3.82
C ASN A 319 0.59 -16.48 -3.17
N PRO A 320 1.24 -17.19 -2.25
CA PRO A 320 0.66 -18.36 -1.58
C PRO A 320 -0.61 -18.03 -0.78
N PHE A 321 -0.70 -16.81 -0.26
CA PHE A 321 -1.85 -16.30 0.46
C PHE A 321 -2.41 -15.02 -0.18
N TYR A 322 -3.72 -15.01 -0.38
CA TYR A 322 -4.49 -13.89 -0.90
C TYR A 322 -5.84 -13.84 -0.19
N SER A 323 -5.93 -13.01 0.84
CA SER A 323 -7.07 -12.95 1.76
C SER A 323 -8.42 -12.76 1.09
N ARG A 324 -8.49 -12.10 -0.08
CA ARG A 324 -9.74 -11.90 -0.84
C ARG A 324 -10.38 -13.19 -1.36
N ARG A 325 -9.67 -14.32 -1.35
CA ARG A 325 -10.25 -15.63 -1.61
C ARG A 325 -11.12 -16.12 -0.46
N ILE A 326 -10.85 -15.66 0.76
CA ILE A 326 -11.63 -15.99 1.95
C ILE A 326 -12.93 -15.17 1.92
N GLY A 327 -14.08 -15.84 2.03
CA GLY A 327 -15.38 -15.19 2.00
C GLY A 327 -15.83 -14.73 0.61
N SER A 328 -15.21 -15.24 -0.50
CA SER A 328 -15.65 -14.92 -1.86
C SER A 328 -16.89 -15.70 -2.30
N ASN A 329 -17.12 -16.87 -1.73
CA ASN A 329 -18.19 -17.79 -2.12
C ASN A 329 -19.13 -18.17 -0.95
N SER A 330 -18.79 -17.77 0.29
CA SER A 330 -19.59 -18.04 1.49
C SER A 330 -19.24 -17.01 2.56
N ASP A 331 -20.19 -16.61 3.37
CA ASP A 331 -20.01 -15.60 4.40
C ASP A 331 -19.03 -16.06 5.49
N ILE A 332 -18.29 -15.11 6.04
CA ILE A 332 -17.40 -15.37 7.17
C ILE A 332 -18.22 -15.42 8.45
N GLN A 333 -18.23 -16.57 9.13
CA GLN A 333 -18.88 -16.69 10.44
C GLN A 333 -18.05 -16.06 11.54
N PHE A 334 -16.76 -16.43 11.60
CA PHE A 334 -15.81 -15.84 12.54
C PHE A 334 -14.38 -15.89 12.01
N GLY A 335 -13.56 -15.01 12.53
CA GLY A 335 -12.13 -14.96 12.28
C GLY A 335 -11.37 -14.60 13.54
N ILE A 336 -10.20 -15.20 13.75
CA ILE A 336 -9.26 -14.85 14.80
C ILE A 336 -7.88 -14.64 14.20
N LYS A 337 -7.14 -13.68 14.75
CA LYS A 337 -5.79 -13.36 14.32
C LYS A 337 -4.94 -12.98 15.53
N LEU A 338 -3.75 -13.57 15.61
CA LEU A 338 -2.70 -13.17 16.55
C LEU A 338 -1.48 -12.75 15.73
N SER A 339 -1.04 -11.51 15.86
CA SER A 339 0.04 -10.98 15.03
C SER A 339 0.90 -9.97 15.78
N GLY A 340 2.19 -9.96 15.49
CA GLY A 340 3.15 -9.03 16.07
C GLY A 340 4.44 -9.68 16.55
N ASN A 341 5.18 -8.98 17.40
CA ASN A 341 6.49 -9.42 17.89
C ASN A 341 6.36 -10.20 19.20
N ILE A 342 6.94 -11.39 19.26
CA ILE A 342 7.14 -12.15 20.52
C ILE A 342 8.49 -11.82 21.16
N THR A 343 9.50 -11.55 20.35
CA THR A 343 10.80 -11.02 20.79
C THR A 343 11.24 -9.88 19.88
N PRO A 344 12.28 -9.11 20.23
CA PRO A 344 12.83 -8.08 19.33
C PRO A 344 13.26 -8.60 17.94
N LYS A 345 13.49 -9.90 17.77
CA LYS A 345 13.95 -10.50 16.52
C LYS A 345 12.97 -11.50 15.91
N THR A 346 11.85 -11.75 16.57
CA THR A 346 10.89 -12.78 16.17
C THR A 346 9.50 -12.21 16.10
N ARG A 347 8.87 -12.34 14.92
CA ARG A 347 7.45 -11.98 14.70
C ARG A 347 6.65 -13.23 14.37
N ILE A 348 5.40 -13.25 14.81
CA ILE A 348 4.45 -14.29 14.44
C ILE A 348 3.19 -13.72 13.82
N GLY A 349 2.58 -14.51 12.95
CA GLY A 349 1.26 -14.27 12.41
C GLY A 349 0.47 -15.58 12.42
N LEU A 350 -0.62 -15.63 13.18
CA LEU A 350 -1.55 -16.74 13.19
C LEU A 350 -2.92 -16.19 12.80
N LEU A 351 -3.54 -16.82 11.81
CA LEU A 351 -4.88 -16.46 11.32
C LEU A 351 -5.70 -17.72 11.20
N ASN A 352 -6.93 -17.69 11.69
CA ASN A 352 -7.93 -18.72 11.41
C ASN A 352 -9.27 -18.05 11.07
N VAL A 353 -9.93 -18.50 10.00
CA VAL A 353 -11.23 -17.99 9.56
C VAL A 353 -12.12 -19.16 9.18
N GLN A 354 -13.36 -19.12 9.64
CA GLN A 354 -14.41 -20.08 9.31
C GLN A 354 -15.49 -19.41 8.48
N THR A 355 -15.88 -20.03 7.37
CA THR A 355 -17.04 -19.58 6.57
C THR A 355 -18.27 -20.44 6.83
N SER A 356 -19.44 -19.88 6.50
CA SER A 356 -20.73 -20.58 6.53
C SER A 356 -20.84 -21.63 5.44
N LYS A 357 -21.77 -22.55 5.64
CA LYS A 357 -22.26 -23.44 4.59
C LYS A 357 -23.40 -22.73 3.86
N GLU A 358 -23.27 -22.63 2.57
CA GLU A 358 -24.30 -22.08 1.67
C GLU A 358 -24.99 -23.22 0.90
N VAL A 359 -26.07 -22.90 0.19
CA VAL A 359 -26.83 -23.90 -0.59
C VAL A 359 -25.96 -24.63 -1.61
N VAL A 360 -25.00 -23.92 -2.21
CA VAL A 360 -24.11 -24.46 -3.27
C VAL A 360 -22.69 -24.67 -2.77
N ASN A 361 -22.26 -23.94 -1.74
CA ASN A 361 -20.88 -23.92 -1.26
C ASN A 361 -20.76 -24.58 0.10
N THR A 362 -19.76 -25.45 0.23
CA THR A 362 -19.43 -26.08 1.50
C THR A 362 -18.73 -25.07 2.43
N SER A 363 -18.89 -25.28 3.72
CA SER A 363 -18.17 -24.53 4.75
C SER A 363 -16.66 -24.80 4.67
N GLN A 364 -15.84 -23.77 4.89
CA GLN A 364 -14.39 -23.85 4.79
C GLN A 364 -13.73 -23.26 6.04
N ASN A 365 -12.67 -23.94 6.50
CA ASN A 365 -11.75 -23.41 7.49
C ASN A 365 -10.45 -23.01 6.82
N TYR A 366 -9.99 -21.79 7.08
CA TYR A 366 -8.76 -21.24 6.56
C TYR A 366 -7.81 -20.95 7.70
N GLY A 367 -6.63 -21.54 7.67
CA GLY A 367 -5.56 -21.33 8.66
C GLY A 367 -4.29 -20.81 8.01
N VAL A 368 -3.64 -19.84 8.63
CA VAL A 368 -2.31 -19.35 8.22
C VAL A 368 -1.45 -19.20 9.45
N ALA A 369 -0.25 -19.77 9.41
CA ALA A 369 0.78 -19.57 10.44
C ALA A 369 2.06 -19.06 9.78
N VAL A 370 2.61 -17.99 10.34
CA VAL A 370 3.83 -17.34 9.86
C VAL A 370 4.78 -17.14 11.04
N LEU A 371 6.05 -17.44 10.83
CA LEU A 371 7.13 -17.14 11.76
C LEU A 371 8.22 -16.39 10.99
N GLU A 372 8.45 -15.14 11.35
CA GLU A 372 9.53 -14.32 10.82
C GLU A 372 10.63 -14.18 11.88
N GLN A 373 11.85 -14.51 11.52
CA GLN A 373 13.01 -14.48 12.39
C GLN A 373 14.13 -13.65 11.76
N GLN A 374 14.58 -12.62 12.44
CA GLN A 374 15.80 -11.90 12.11
C GLN A 374 17.00 -12.73 12.59
N LEU A 375 17.66 -13.43 11.67
CA LEU A 375 18.83 -14.30 11.95
C LEU A 375 20.07 -13.46 12.25
N SER A 376 20.24 -12.37 11.52
CA SER A 376 21.31 -11.40 11.71
C SER A 376 20.85 -10.01 11.26
N LYS A 377 21.69 -8.99 11.40
CA LYS A 377 21.43 -7.64 10.88
C LYS A 377 21.11 -7.63 9.36
N ASN A 378 21.66 -8.60 8.63
CA ASN A 378 21.58 -8.66 7.17
C ASN A 378 20.63 -9.75 6.65
N PHE A 379 20.19 -10.68 7.50
CA PHE A 379 19.37 -11.82 7.10
C PHE A 379 18.09 -11.93 7.93
N THR A 380 16.97 -12.08 7.22
CA THR A 380 15.67 -12.42 7.81
C THR A 380 15.12 -13.67 7.11
N SER A 381 14.60 -14.60 7.89
CA SER A 381 13.92 -15.82 7.42
C SER A 381 12.45 -15.75 7.80
N THR A 382 11.57 -16.14 6.89
CA THR A 382 10.11 -16.23 7.14
C THR A 382 9.64 -17.62 6.74
N GLY A 383 9.23 -18.42 7.71
CA GLY A 383 8.56 -19.71 7.49
C GLY A 383 7.05 -19.53 7.51
N PHE A 384 6.32 -20.29 6.68
CA PHE A 384 4.86 -20.20 6.65
C PHE A 384 4.18 -21.55 6.38
N LEU A 385 2.98 -21.69 6.95
CA LEU A 385 2.05 -22.78 6.71
C LEU A 385 0.67 -22.18 6.41
N ILE A 386 0.04 -22.65 5.37
CA ILE A 386 -1.29 -22.22 4.94
C ILE A 386 -2.16 -23.48 4.81
N ASN A 387 -3.39 -23.42 5.31
CA ASN A 387 -4.34 -24.50 5.24
C ASN A 387 -5.71 -24.01 4.78
N ARG A 388 -6.28 -24.64 3.78
CA ARG A 388 -7.71 -24.58 3.48
C ARG A 388 -8.25 -25.99 3.70
N GLN A 389 -9.27 -26.11 4.51
CA GLN A 389 -9.90 -27.34 4.89
C GLN A 389 -11.42 -27.23 4.72
N GLU A 390 -12.01 -28.11 3.94
CA GLU A 390 -13.46 -28.21 3.87
C GLU A 390 -14.01 -28.79 5.16
N THR A 391 -15.14 -28.23 5.63
CA THR A 391 -15.80 -28.64 6.88
C THR A 391 -17.28 -28.92 6.65
N ASP A 392 -17.83 -29.84 7.41
CA ASP A 392 -19.28 -30.05 7.58
C ASP A 392 -19.61 -29.93 9.07
N GLY A 393 -20.13 -28.76 9.44
CA GLY A 393 -20.19 -28.36 10.84
C GLY A 393 -18.77 -28.23 11.43
N PHE A 394 -18.50 -28.96 12.52
CA PHE A 394 -17.16 -29.02 13.13
C PHE A 394 -16.30 -30.19 12.65
N SER A 395 -16.80 -31.00 11.69
CA SER A 395 -16.07 -32.15 11.18
C SER A 395 -15.26 -31.78 9.95
N PHE A 396 -14.03 -32.29 9.85
CA PHE A 396 -13.18 -32.09 8.69
C PHE A 396 -13.52 -33.12 7.60
N VAL A 397 -13.78 -32.62 6.40
CA VAL A 397 -13.95 -33.42 5.20
C VAL A 397 -12.59 -33.69 4.57
N ASN A 398 -12.38 -34.83 3.93
CA ASN A 398 -11.12 -35.15 3.25
C ASN A 398 -10.96 -34.38 1.92
N ASN A 399 -11.11 -33.05 1.99
CA ASN A 399 -10.82 -32.11 0.90
C ASN A 399 -10.06 -30.91 1.48
N TYR A 400 -8.76 -30.89 1.22
CA TYR A 400 -7.86 -29.88 1.76
C TYR A 400 -6.85 -29.40 0.73
N ASN A 401 -6.36 -28.19 0.94
CA ASN A 401 -5.19 -27.64 0.29
C ASN A 401 -4.27 -27.03 1.35
N ARG A 402 -3.04 -27.51 1.41
CA ARG A 402 -2.01 -27.01 2.35
C ARG A 402 -0.82 -26.50 1.58
N VAL A 403 -0.23 -25.40 2.03
CA VAL A 403 1.01 -24.87 1.46
C VAL A 403 1.98 -24.60 2.58
N ALA A 404 3.21 -25.08 2.42
CA ALA A 404 4.32 -24.79 3.33
C ALA A 404 5.44 -24.13 2.54
N GLY A 405 6.17 -23.19 3.17
CA GLY A 405 7.26 -22.54 2.49
C GLY A 405 8.16 -21.71 3.39
N VAL A 406 9.24 -21.22 2.77
CA VAL A 406 10.23 -20.35 3.40
C VAL A 406 10.70 -19.25 2.46
N ASN A 407 10.87 -18.06 3.02
CA ASN A 407 11.49 -16.90 2.37
C ASN A 407 12.76 -16.53 3.11
N LEU A 408 13.82 -16.25 2.38
CA LEU A 408 15.10 -15.75 2.89
C LEU A 408 15.35 -14.39 2.26
N ASN A 409 15.48 -13.37 3.08
CA ASN A 409 15.79 -12.00 2.67
C ASN A 409 17.20 -11.65 3.13
N TYR A 410 18.03 -11.19 2.19
CA TYR A 410 19.37 -10.68 2.45
C TYR A 410 19.46 -9.20 2.09
N LYS A 411 20.25 -8.45 2.87
CA LYS A 411 20.56 -7.05 2.61
C LYS A 411 21.96 -6.70 3.06
N SER A 412 22.74 -6.10 2.17
CA SER A 412 24.11 -5.68 2.50
C SER A 412 24.12 -4.48 3.49
N ASN A 413 25.21 -4.33 4.28
CA ASN A 413 25.35 -3.24 5.24
C ASN A 413 25.25 -1.84 4.62
N ASN A 414 25.65 -1.67 3.37
CA ASN A 414 25.56 -0.42 2.62
C ASN A 414 24.24 -0.26 1.84
N ASN A 415 23.30 -1.19 2.05
CA ASN A 415 21.99 -1.21 1.40
C ASN A 415 22.00 -1.26 -0.14
N LYS A 416 23.15 -1.57 -0.76
CA LYS A 416 23.27 -1.62 -2.23
C LYS A 416 22.80 -2.96 -2.79
N TRP A 417 23.04 -4.05 -2.10
CA TRP A 417 22.65 -5.38 -2.54
C TRP A 417 21.47 -5.90 -1.72
N VAL A 418 20.48 -6.42 -2.41
CA VAL A 418 19.32 -7.08 -1.84
C VAL A 418 19.15 -8.43 -2.52
N GLY A 419 18.97 -9.47 -1.74
CA GLY A 419 18.74 -10.84 -2.21
C GLY A 419 17.44 -11.39 -1.65
N LEU A 420 16.69 -12.14 -2.46
CA LEU A 420 15.49 -12.84 -2.06
C LEU A 420 15.52 -14.27 -2.58
N ALA A 421 15.34 -15.24 -1.71
CA ALA A 421 15.14 -16.64 -2.07
C ALA A 421 13.82 -17.14 -1.46
N ASN A 422 12.99 -17.78 -2.27
CA ASN A 422 11.69 -18.31 -1.85
C ASN A 422 11.60 -19.78 -2.28
N TYR A 423 10.98 -20.56 -1.43
CA TYR A 423 10.54 -21.92 -1.74
C TYR A 423 9.18 -22.17 -1.12
N GLY A 424 8.29 -22.84 -1.85
CA GLY A 424 7.02 -23.28 -1.31
C GLY A 424 6.51 -24.53 -2.02
N LYS A 425 5.85 -25.38 -1.25
CA LYS A 425 5.25 -26.64 -1.74
C LYS A 425 3.81 -26.75 -1.29
N SER A 426 2.95 -27.18 -2.20
CA SER A 426 1.52 -27.42 -1.94
C SER A 426 1.23 -28.92 -1.78
N PHE A 427 0.22 -29.23 -0.98
CA PHE A 427 -0.22 -30.59 -0.67
C PHE A 427 -1.75 -30.67 -0.74
N ASN A 428 -2.27 -31.67 -1.38
CA ASN A 428 -3.68 -32.06 -1.42
C ASN A 428 -3.82 -33.57 -1.57
N ASN A 429 -5.04 -34.10 -1.61
CA ASN A 429 -5.30 -35.56 -1.64
C ASN A 429 -4.85 -36.24 -2.93
N GLN A 430 -4.53 -35.55 -4.00
CA GLN A 430 -4.45 -36.14 -5.35
C GLN A 430 -3.08 -35.94 -6.02
N ILE A 431 -2.25 -34.97 -5.60
CA ILE A 431 -1.09 -34.50 -6.36
C ILE A 431 0.17 -34.56 -5.51
N ILE A 432 1.18 -35.26 -6.00
CA ILE A 432 2.46 -35.51 -5.30
C ILE A 432 3.69 -34.99 -6.02
N ASP A 433 3.59 -34.61 -7.32
CA ASP A 433 4.71 -34.15 -8.13
C ASP A 433 4.47 -32.73 -8.71
N LYS A 434 5.54 -32.03 -9.04
CA LYS A 434 5.52 -30.69 -9.66
C LYS A 434 4.59 -29.70 -8.95
N ASN A 435 4.52 -29.81 -7.62
CA ASN A 435 3.62 -29.06 -6.73
C ASN A 435 4.37 -28.05 -5.89
N ASP A 436 5.48 -27.54 -6.38
CA ASP A 436 6.34 -26.56 -5.71
C ASP A 436 6.62 -25.32 -6.58
N PHE A 437 7.09 -24.29 -5.94
CA PHE A 437 7.70 -23.14 -6.60
C PHE A 437 8.99 -22.77 -5.90
N TYR A 438 9.92 -22.18 -6.66
CA TYR A 438 11.08 -21.48 -6.12
C TYR A 438 11.39 -20.20 -6.89
N ASN A 439 12.03 -19.28 -6.19
CA ASN A 439 12.50 -18.02 -6.75
C ASN A 439 13.84 -17.65 -6.15
N LEU A 440 14.73 -17.11 -6.98
CA LEU A 440 15.96 -16.46 -6.57
C LEU A 440 16.05 -15.14 -7.29
N SER A 441 16.22 -14.05 -6.53
CA SER A 441 16.29 -12.69 -7.08
C SER A 441 17.39 -11.91 -6.40
N VAL A 442 18.04 -11.04 -7.15
CA VAL A 442 19.08 -10.12 -6.66
C VAL A 442 18.90 -8.76 -7.28
N TRP A 443 19.04 -7.72 -6.45
CA TRP A 443 19.00 -6.31 -6.86
C TRP A 443 20.29 -5.63 -6.44
N TYR A 444 20.74 -4.72 -7.31
CA TYR A 444 21.79 -3.75 -7.03
C TYR A 444 21.20 -2.34 -7.13
N ASN A 445 21.26 -1.56 -6.05
CA ASN A 445 20.64 -0.25 -5.92
C ASN A 445 21.70 0.81 -5.65
N LYS A 446 21.91 1.69 -6.62
CA LYS A 446 22.70 2.91 -6.50
C LYS A 446 21.85 4.09 -6.99
N ARG A 447 22.20 5.31 -6.60
CA ARG A 447 21.43 6.51 -6.92
C ARG A 447 21.12 6.66 -8.43
N GLU A 448 22.10 6.39 -9.26
CA GLU A 448 22.02 6.54 -10.71
C GLU A 448 21.77 5.23 -11.46
N LEU A 449 22.05 4.09 -10.82
CA LEU A 449 21.99 2.78 -11.45
C LEU A 449 21.28 1.77 -10.55
N GLU A 450 20.25 1.16 -11.09
CA GLU A 450 19.58 0.00 -10.51
C GLU A 450 19.68 -1.17 -11.49
N ALA A 451 19.96 -2.36 -10.99
CA ALA A 451 19.94 -3.57 -11.79
C ALA A 451 19.31 -4.71 -10.98
N PHE A 452 18.62 -5.61 -11.67
CA PHE A 452 18.12 -6.81 -11.04
C PHE A 452 18.20 -8.01 -11.97
N ALA A 453 18.30 -9.19 -11.34
CA ALA A 453 18.17 -10.47 -12.01
C ALA A 453 17.33 -11.40 -11.14
N SER A 454 16.47 -12.20 -11.78
CA SER A 454 15.71 -13.21 -11.07
C SER A 454 15.43 -14.45 -11.93
N VAL A 455 15.33 -15.59 -11.25
CA VAL A 455 14.85 -16.85 -11.81
C VAL A 455 13.74 -17.37 -10.90
N LYS A 456 12.62 -17.74 -11.49
CA LYS A 456 11.45 -18.28 -10.80
C LYS A 456 10.94 -19.49 -11.56
N LYS A 457 10.63 -20.58 -10.86
CA LYS A 457 9.94 -21.76 -11.43
C LYS A 457 8.71 -22.07 -10.62
N VAL A 458 7.63 -22.42 -11.30
CA VAL A 458 6.36 -22.82 -10.69
C VAL A 458 5.90 -24.09 -11.37
N GLY A 459 5.73 -25.14 -10.58
CA GLY A 459 5.24 -26.43 -11.05
C GLY A 459 3.76 -26.37 -11.44
N LYS A 460 3.34 -27.15 -12.45
CA LYS A 460 1.95 -27.16 -12.95
C LYS A 460 0.94 -27.53 -11.87
N ASN A 461 1.38 -28.33 -10.91
CA ASN A 461 0.56 -28.86 -9.83
C ASN A 461 0.69 -28.02 -8.52
N TYR A 462 1.46 -26.93 -8.55
CA TYR A 462 1.47 -26.01 -7.43
C TYR A 462 0.10 -25.34 -7.30
N LEU A 463 -0.66 -25.77 -6.29
CA LEU A 463 -2.03 -25.33 -6.04
C LEU A 463 -2.09 -24.57 -4.72
N THR A 464 -2.61 -23.37 -4.76
CA THR A 464 -2.93 -22.57 -3.59
C THR A 464 -4.34 -22.01 -3.73
N ASP A 465 -5.31 -22.66 -3.04
CA ASP A 465 -6.74 -22.31 -3.16
C ASP A 465 -7.02 -20.91 -2.60
N ILE A 466 -6.30 -20.51 -1.59
CA ILE A 466 -6.37 -19.16 -1.01
C ILE A 466 -5.18 -18.27 -1.41
N GLY A 467 -4.58 -18.56 -2.56
CA GLY A 467 -3.50 -17.76 -3.10
C GLY A 467 -3.85 -17.12 -4.44
N PHE A 468 -2.85 -16.51 -5.07
CA PHE A 468 -2.97 -15.89 -6.37
C PHE A 468 -1.77 -16.22 -7.24
N THR A 469 -1.97 -17.12 -8.23
CA THR A 469 -0.95 -17.60 -9.16
C THR A 469 -1.50 -17.59 -10.59
N PRO A 470 -1.76 -16.41 -11.17
CA PRO A 470 -2.58 -16.28 -12.38
C PRO A 470 -1.99 -16.98 -13.61
N ARG A 471 -0.65 -17.05 -13.72
CA ARG A 471 0.01 -17.55 -14.93
C ARG A 471 -0.04 -19.08 -15.08
N ILE A 472 -0.34 -19.82 -14.03
CA ILE A 472 -0.55 -21.28 -14.12
C ILE A 472 -1.85 -21.62 -14.88
N TYR A 473 -2.86 -20.75 -14.77
CA TYR A 473 -4.19 -20.99 -15.34
C TYR A 473 -4.28 -20.35 -16.72
N ASN A 474 -4.46 -21.18 -17.73
CA ASN A 474 -4.64 -20.78 -19.12
C ASN A 474 -6.04 -21.16 -19.57
N TYR A 475 -6.87 -20.18 -19.89
CA TYR A 475 -8.18 -20.41 -20.46
C TYR A 475 -8.06 -20.60 -21.97
N ASP A 476 -8.46 -21.78 -22.47
CA ASP A 476 -8.58 -22.08 -23.89
C ASP A 476 -9.97 -21.67 -24.38
N ALA A 477 -10.03 -20.58 -25.12
CA ALA A 477 -11.27 -20.02 -25.65
C ALA A 477 -11.88 -20.84 -26.82
N ILE A 478 -11.12 -21.77 -27.39
CA ILE A 478 -11.62 -22.66 -28.46
C ILE A 478 -12.38 -23.83 -27.83
N ASN A 479 -11.79 -24.46 -26.82
CA ASN A 479 -12.34 -25.67 -26.20
C ASN A 479 -13.13 -25.37 -24.92
N ASN A 480 -13.20 -24.13 -24.50
CA ASN A 480 -13.85 -23.67 -23.25
C ASN A 480 -13.34 -24.40 -22.00
N LEU A 481 -12.02 -24.53 -21.88
CA LEU A 481 -11.37 -25.27 -20.80
C LEU A 481 -10.32 -24.42 -20.11
N VAL A 482 -10.16 -24.62 -18.81
CA VAL A 482 -9.04 -24.06 -18.04
C VAL A 482 -7.96 -25.12 -17.92
N ILE A 483 -6.78 -24.82 -18.47
CA ILE A 483 -5.64 -25.73 -18.50
C ILE A 483 -4.55 -25.17 -17.57
N ARG A 484 -3.98 -26.05 -16.74
CA ARG A 484 -2.89 -25.70 -15.84
C ARG A 484 -1.55 -26.05 -16.47
N GLU A 485 -0.64 -25.08 -16.52
CA GLU A 485 0.73 -25.25 -16.98
C GLU A 485 1.72 -24.67 -16.01
N GLY A 486 2.78 -25.42 -15.70
CA GLY A 486 3.94 -24.91 -15.01
C GLY A 486 4.79 -24.03 -15.94
N TYR A 487 5.63 -23.19 -15.34
CA TYR A 487 6.53 -22.33 -16.10
C TYR A 487 7.81 -22.00 -15.32
N MET A 488 8.85 -21.64 -16.06
CA MET A 488 10.02 -20.97 -15.52
C MET A 488 10.10 -19.56 -16.11
N GLU A 489 10.47 -18.58 -15.29
CA GLU A 489 10.66 -17.19 -15.68
C GLU A 489 12.08 -16.78 -15.34
N SER A 490 12.79 -16.23 -16.32
CA SER A 490 14.05 -15.52 -16.14
C SER A 490 13.83 -14.06 -16.42
N SER A 491 14.21 -13.18 -15.49
CA SER A 491 14.01 -11.74 -15.62
C SER A 491 15.33 -11.01 -15.38
N LEU A 492 15.63 -10.05 -16.26
CA LEU A 492 16.75 -9.14 -16.15
C LEU A 492 16.24 -7.71 -16.28
N GLY A 493 16.80 -6.78 -15.53
CA GLY A 493 16.46 -5.37 -15.66
C GLY A 493 17.59 -4.46 -15.27
N VAL A 494 17.61 -3.29 -15.91
CA VAL A 494 18.54 -2.21 -15.62
C VAL A 494 17.83 -0.87 -15.77
N GLU A 495 18.03 0.00 -14.80
CA GLU A 495 17.59 1.40 -14.87
C GLU A 495 18.82 2.30 -14.71
N PHE A 496 18.96 3.26 -15.63
CA PHE A 496 19.95 4.31 -15.56
C PHE A 496 19.29 5.68 -15.61
N LYS A 497 19.59 6.52 -14.61
CA LYS A 497 19.05 7.88 -14.46
C LYS A 497 20.14 8.86 -14.06
N ASN A 498 20.02 10.11 -14.49
CA ASN A 498 20.90 11.19 -14.08
C ASN A 498 20.10 12.35 -13.51
N PHE A 499 20.65 12.98 -12.46
CA PHE A 499 20.02 14.07 -11.70
C PHE A 499 20.65 15.41 -12.10
N TYR A 500 19.82 16.42 -12.33
CA TYR A 500 20.23 17.75 -12.79
C TYR A 500 20.05 18.78 -11.68
N GLU A 501 20.93 18.74 -10.69
CA GLU A 501 20.83 19.55 -9.46
C GLU A 501 20.83 21.05 -9.74
N ASN A 502 21.67 21.51 -10.66
CA ASN A 502 21.84 22.92 -11.01
C ASN A 502 20.85 23.41 -12.07
N SER A 503 20.05 22.55 -12.67
CA SER A 503 19.05 22.97 -13.66
C SER A 503 17.91 23.72 -12.98
N LYS A 504 17.37 24.75 -13.63
CA LYS A 504 16.16 25.44 -13.17
C LYS A 504 14.88 24.66 -13.43
N THR A 505 14.88 23.80 -14.44
CA THR A 505 13.67 23.11 -14.95
C THR A 505 13.74 21.60 -14.80
N LEU A 506 14.90 20.99 -15.10
CA LEU A 506 15.07 19.54 -15.05
C LEU A 506 15.34 19.06 -13.63
N ASN A 507 14.65 18.00 -13.23
CA ASN A 507 14.87 17.28 -12.00
C ASN A 507 15.81 16.09 -12.23
N PHE A 508 15.39 15.13 -13.03
CA PHE A 508 16.22 14.03 -13.50
C PHE A 508 15.71 13.49 -14.84
N VAL A 509 16.60 12.81 -15.56
CA VAL A 509 16.26 12.07 -16.78
C VAL A 509 16.53 10.60 -16.53
N ARG A 510 15.51 9.78 -16.71
CA ARG A 510 15.64 8.33 -16.84
C ARG A 510 15.97 8.03 -18.29
N TYR A 511 17.24 7.77 -18.57
CA TYR A 511 17.68 7.44 -19.93
C TYR A 511 17.25 6.04 -20.33
N LEU A 512 17.29 5.12 -19.38
CA LEU A 512 17.01 3.72 -19.62
C LEU A 512 16.29 3.13 -18.41
N ASN A 513 15.18 2.45 -18.65
CA ASN A 513 14.63 1.42 -17.76
C ASN A 513 14.24 0.27 -18.69
N TYR A 514 15.14 -0.67 -18.81
CA TYR A 514 14.97 -1.85 -19.64
C TYR A 514 14.69 -3.05 -18.77
N ARG A 515 13.74 -3.87 -19.18
CA ARG A 515 13.41 -5.17 -18.56
C ARG A 515 13.20 -6.19 -19.66
N ASN A 516 13.74 -7.37 -19.42
CA ASN A 516 13.51 -8.54 -20.25
C ASN A 516 12.97 -9.67 -19.37
N ASN A 517 11.85 -10.27 -19.77
CA ASN A 517 11.30 -11.45 -19.12
C ASN A 517 11.18 -12.57 -20.16
N ILE A 518 11.76 -13.72 -19.87
CA ILE A 518 11.69 -14.91 -20.70
C ILE A 518 10.96 -15.98 -19.92
N TYR A 519 9.88 -16.50 -20.51
CA TYR A 519 9.09 -17.57 -19.91
C TYR A 519 9.31 -18.85 -20.71
N PHE A 520 9.62 -19.90 -19.99
CA PHE A 520 9.78 -21.25 -20.51
C PHE A 520 8.62 -22.11 -20.03
N ASP A 521 8.19 -23.03 -20.86
CA ASP A 521 7.24 -24.09 -20.46
C ASP A 521 7.94 -25.23 -19.70
N GLU A 522 7.17 -26.26 -19.33
CA GLU A 522 7.71 -27.42 -18.62
C GLU A 522 8.77 -28.21 -19.39
N ASN A 523 8.77 -28.11 -20.72
CA ASN A 523 9.72 -28.77 -21.62
C ASN A 523 10.94 -27.87 -21.92
N SER A 524 11.11 -26.78 -21.18
CA SER A 524 12.17 -25.77 -21.39
C SER A 524 12.10 -25.05 -22.74
N SER A 525 10.97 -25.13 -23.44
CA SER A 525 10.73 -24.37 -24.66
C SER A 525 10.29 -22.95 -24.33
N VAL A 526 10.76 -21.98 -25.09
CA VAL A 526 10.39 -20.57 -24.90
C VAL A 526 8.91 -20.38 -25.27
N ASN A 527 8.13 -19.94 -24.29
CA ASN A 527 6.70 -19.67 -24.44
C ASN A 527 6.42 -18.18 -24.70
N HIS A 528 7.17 -17.29 -24.03
CA HIS A 528 6.95 -15.85 -24.13
C HIS A 528 8.24 -15.12 -23.80
N ILE A 529 8.63 -14.18 -24.68
CA ILE A 529 9.68 -13.21 -24.42
C ILE A 529 9.03 -11.84 -24.38
N SER A 530 9.30 -11.05 -23.36
CA SER A 530 8.79 -9.68 -23.24
C SER A 530 9.95 -8.72 -22.99
N HIS A 531 10.05 -7.70 -23.84
CA HIS A 531 10.98 -6.59 -23.69
C HIS A 531 10.20 -5.33 -23.38
N PHE A 532 10.59 -4.67 -22.32
CA PHE A 532 10.05 -3.38 -21.89
C PHE A 532 11.18 -2.36 -21.86
N LEU A 533 10.99 -1.25 -22.54
CA LEU A 533 11.90 -0.11 -22.52
C LEU A 533 11.11 1.15 -22.19
N ASN A 534 11.53 1.85 -21.16
CA ASN A 534 10.97 3.14 -20.76
C ASN A 534 12.07 4.20 -20.60
N SER A 535 11.83 5.39 -21.14
CA SER A 535 12.61 6.59 -20.85
C SER A 535 11.67 7.73 -20.45
N ALA A 536 12.15 8.62 -19.60
CA ALA A 536 11.34 9.72 -19.09
C ALA A 536 12.19 10.94 -18.72
N VAL A 537 11.64 12.11 -18.94
CA VAL A 537 12.18 13.39 -18.46
C VAL A 537 11.25 13.89 -17.36
N PHE A 538 11.80 14.10 -16.16
CA PHE A 538 11.09 14.62 -15.01
C PHE A 538 11.54 16.07 -14.75
N PHE A 539 10.57 16.94 -14.61
CA PHE A 539 10.80 18.35 -14.34
C PHE A 539 10.73 18.67 -12.85
N LYS A 540 11.25 19.82 -12.42
CA LYS A 540 11.23 20.25 -11.01
C LYS A 540 9.83 20.56 -10.47
N ASP A 541 8.89 20.90 -11.34
CA ASP A 541 7.48 21.04 -11.00
C ASP A 541 6.75 19.69 -10.83
N MET A 542 7.49 18.56 -10.96
CA MET A 542 7.02 17.17 -10.91
C MET A 542 6.17 16.74 -12.13
N SER A 543 6.11 17.55 -13.18
CA SER A 543 5.60 17.09 -14.47
C SER A 543 6.60 16.12 -15.13
N ALA A 544 6.11 15.31 -16.05
CA ALA A 544 6.95 14.34 -16.76
C ALA A 544 6.46 14.04 -18.16
N VAL A 545 7.40 13.88 -19.09
CA VAL A 545 7.19 13.32 -20.44
C VAL A 545 7.87 11.96 -20.48
N TYR A 546 7.22 10.96 -21.04
CA TYR A 546 7.79 9.63 -21.14
C TYR A 546 7.38 8.91 -22.42
N TYR A 547 8.21 7.94 -22.82
CA TYR A 547 7.79 6.92 -23.77
C TYR A 547 8.04 5.52 -23.22
N VAL A 548 7.24 4.57 -23.73
CA VAL A 548 7.37 3.14 -23.43
C VAL A 548 7.31 2.36 -24.74
N ILE A 549 8.28 1.48 -24.95
CA ILE A 549 8.26 0.50 -26.02
C ILE A 549 8.11 -0.88 -25.37
N ASN A 550 7.11 -1.63 -25.81
CA ASN A 550 6.98 -3.05 -25.49
C ASN A 550 7.15 -3.85 -26.78
N TYR A 551 7.90 -4.94 -26.69
CA TYR A 551 8.01 -5.94 -27.74
C TYR A 551 7.81 -7.31 -27.10
N ASP A 552 6.86 -8.07 -27.63
CA ASP A 552 6.49 -9.38 -27.14
C ASP A 552 6.57 -10.42 -28.25
N GLU A 553 7.20 -11.57 -27.96
CA GLU A 553 7.17 -12.78 -28.75
C GLU A 553 6.41 -13.84 -27.94
N VAL A 554 5.28 -14.28 -28.47
CA VAL A 554 4.38 -15.22 -27.76
C VAL A 554 4.18 -16.46 -28.60
N ASN A 555 4.53 -17.62 -28.04
CA ASN A 555 4.08 -18.92 -28.56
C ASN A 555 2.74 -19.26 -27.86
N LEU A 556 1.64 -18.83 -28.48
CA LEU A 556 0.29 -19.04 -27.94
C LEU A 556 -0.08 -20.52 -28.09
N LYS A 557 -0.29 -21.21 -26.98
CA LYS A 557 -0.64 -22.65 -26.97
C LYS A 557 -2.13 -22.90 -27.03
N TYR A 558 -2.93 -21.98 -26.51
CA TYR A 558 -4.37 -22.11 -26.34
C TYR A 558 -5.10 -20.93 -26.96
N GLY A 559 -6.31 -21.17 -27.42
CA GLY A 559 -7.15 -20.12 -27.99
C GLY A 559 -7.34 -18.94 -27.03
N PHE A 560 -7.17 -17.71 -27.53
CA PHE A 560 -7.29 -16.49 -26.74
C PHE A 560 -8.30 -15.52 -27.36
N ASN A 561 -9.29 -15.08 -26.59
CA ASN A 561 -10.35 -14.19 -27.07
C ASN A 561 -10.35 -12.81 -26.39
N PRO A 562 -9.44 -11.90 -26.73
CA PRO A 562 -9.40 -10.56 -26.15
C PRO A 562 -10.55 -9.66 -26.58
N LEU A 563 -11.15 -9.93 -27.75
CA LEU A 563 -12.27 -9.15 -28.29
C LEU A 563 -13.63 -9.57 -27.73
N LYS A 564 -13.72 -10.74 -27.08
CA LYS A 564 -14.99 -11.36 -26.67
C LYS A 564 -15.97 -11.51 -27.83
N THR A 565 -15.44 -11.85 -29.01
CA THR A 565 -16.20 -12.20 -30.24
C THR A 565 -16.31 -13.72 -30.40
N ALA A 566 -17.03 -14.17 -31.43
CA ALA A 566 -17.16 -15.59 -31.70
C ALA A 566 -15.84 -16.29 -32.09
N ASN A 567 -14.88 -15.54 -32.65
CA ASN A 567 -13.64 -16.07 -33.21
C ASN A 567 -12.43 -15.73 -32.33
N PRO A 568 -11.90 -16.67 -31.52
CA PRO A 568 -10.67 -16.46 -30.76
C PRO A 568 -9.43 -16.45 -31.65
N ILE A 569 -8.33 -15.86 -31.14
CA ILE A 569 -7.00 -16.01 -31.73
C ILE A 569 -6.59 -17.47 -31.55
N ILE A 570 -6.16 -18.12 -32.64
CA ILE A 570 -5.76 -19.53 -32.64
C ILE A 570 -4.34 -19.71 -32.06
N PRO A 571 -3.97 -20.91 -31.61
CA PRO A 571 -2.61 -21.26 -31.25
C PRO A 571 -1.60 -20.94 -32.37
N GLY A 572 -0.40 -20.45 -32.00
CA GLY A 572 0.63 -20.07 -32.97
C GLY A 572 1.67 -19.12 -32.40
N LYS A 573 2.64 -18.77 -33.20
CA LYS A 573 3.69 -17.81 -32.84
C LYS A 573 3.30 -16.40 -33.31
N TYR A 574 3.36 -15.44 -32.39
CA TYR A 574 2.99 -14.06 -32.63
C TYR A 574 4.06 -13.13 -32.09
N ASN A 575 4.40 -12.10 -32.88
CA ASN A 575 5.30 -11.02 -32.48
C ASN A 575 4.55 -9.70 -32.59
N PHE A 576 4.63 -8.89 -31.58
CA PHE A 576 3.97 -7.59 -31.61
C PHE A 576 4.73 -6.54 -30.81
N ALA A 577 4.69 -5.32 -31.30
CA ALA A 577 5.35 -4.18 -30.69
C ALA A 577 4.39 -3.01 -30.53
N THR A 578 4.54 -2.28 -29.45
CA THR A 578 3.76 -1.07 -29.18
C THR A 578 4.66 0.06 -28.69
N LEU A 579 4.36 1.29 -29.17
CA LEU A 579 4.92 2.52 -28.66
C LEU A 579 3.84 3.29 -27.91
N LYS A 580 4.12 3.64 -26.66
CA LYS A 580 3.29 4.51 -25.82
C LYS A 580 4.03 5.81 -25.56
N LEU A 581 3.37 6.95 -25.79
CA LEU A 581 3.81 8.28 -25.41
C LEU A 581 2.90 8.81 -24.32
N GLY A 582 3.43 9.52 -23.34
CA GLY A 582 2.61 10.06 -22.28
C GLY A 582 3.18 11.31 -21.64
N TYR A 583 2.28 12.08 -21.05
CA TYR A 583 2.55 13.27 -20.26
C TYR A 583 1.78 13.24 -18.96
N ASN A 584 2.47 13.57 -17.88
CA ASN A 584 1.87 13.80 -16.56
C ASN A 584 2.09 15.26 -16.20
N SER A 585 1.03 16.01 -15.92
CA SER A 585 1.14 17.38 -15.42
C SER A 585 1.66 17.40 -13.98
N ALA A 586 2.07 18.57 -13.52
CA ALA A 586 2.41 18.80 -12.13
C ALA A 586 1.19 18.53 -11.23
N ASN A 587 1.40 17.74 -10.17
CA ASN A 587 0.34 17.29 -9.26
C ASN A 587 0.03 18.27 -8.12
N ASN A 588 0.78 19.37 -8.02
CA ASN A 588 0.58 20.45 -7.04
C ASN A 588 -0.37 21.55 -7.54
N LYS A 589 -1.04 21.34 -8.69
CA LYS A 589 -2.01 22.27 -9.25
C LYS A 589 -3.43 21.84 -8.90
N LEU A 590 -4.35 22.80 -8.81
CA LEU A 590 -5.79 22.51 -8.61
C LEU A 590 -6.35 21.62 -9.72
N PHE A 591 -5.90 21.83 -10.93
CA PHE A 591 -6.18 20.98 -12.09
C PHE A 591 -4.90 20.22 -12.48
N SER A 592 -4.95 18.92 -12.38
CA SER A 592 -3.88 18.03 -12.83
C SER A 592 -4.41 16.96 -13.78
N TYR A 593 -3.56 16.54 -14.71
CA TYR A 593 -3.97 15.58 -15.72
C TYR A 593 -2.83 14.67 -16.15
N ARG A 594 -3.19 13.50 -16.63
CA ARG A 594 -2.29 12.54 -17.26
C ARG A 594 -2.92 12.08 -18.56
N VAL A 595 -2.17 12.13 -19.64
CA VAL A 595 -2.62 11.67 -20.94
C VAL A 595 -1.59 10.74 -21.55
N ASN A 596 -2.07 9.74 -22.26
CA ASN A 596 -1.19 8.85 -23.01
C ASN A 596 -1.88 8.33 -24.27
N VAL A 597 -1.06 8.00 -25.27
CA VAL A 597 -1.48 7.34 -26.50
C VAL A 597 -0.52 6.19 -26.75
N GLN A 598 -1.04 5.03 -27.10
CA GLN A 598 -0.30 3.84 -27.46
C GLN A 598 -0.76 3.33 -28.82
N LYS A 599 0.18 3.00 -29.70
CA LYS A 599 -0.10 2.42 -31.00
C LYS A 599 0.89 1.30 -31.30
N GLY A 600 0.43 0.27 -31.98
CA GLY A 600 1.30 -0.81 -32.43
C GLY A 600 0.56 -2.00 -32.99
N THR A 601 1.29 -3.09 -33.13
CA THR A 601 0.72 -4.40 -33.48
C THR A 601 0.17 -5.10 -32.23
N TYR A 602 -0.72 -6.05 -32.41
CA TYR A 602 -1.31 -6.86 -31.33
C TYR A 602 -1.73 -8.19 -31.91
N TYR A 603 -1.01 -9.25 -31.58
CA TYR A 603 -1.11 -10.56 -32.22
C TYR A 603 -1.05 -10.46 -33.77
N ASN A 604 -2.09 -10.91 -34.47
CA ASN A 604 -2.19 -10.84 -35.93
C ASN A 604 -2.74 -9.51 -36.47
N GLY A 605 -3.02 -8.55 -35.58
CA GLY A 605 -3.66 -7.29 -35.95
C GLY A 605 -2.97 -6.04 -35.38
N LYS A 606 -3.78 -5.03 -35.09
CA LYS A 606 -3.33 -3.70 -34.62
C LYS A 606 -4.10 -3.27 -33.38
N ARG A 607 -3.44 -2.47 -32.55
CA ARG A 607 -4.05 -1.84 -31.37
C ARG A 607 -3.71 -0.35 -31.33
N ILE A 608 -4.73 0.45 -31.05
CA ILE A 608 -4.58 1.86 -30.68
C ILE A 608 -5.30 2.02 -29.35
N SER A 609 -4.62 2.57 -28.35
CA SER A 609 -5.18 2.85 -27.03
C SER A 609 -4.87 4.28 -26.64
N SER A 610 -5.79 4.93 -25.95
CA SER A 610 -5.58 6.25 -25.36
C SER A 610 -6.17 6.26 -23.97
N GLY A 611 -5.49 6.92 -23.04
CA GLY A 611 -5.95 7.11 -21.68
C GLY A 611 -5.82 8.57 -21.27
N ALA A 612 -6.84 9.08 -20.58
CA ALA A 612 -6.84 10.38 -19.96
C ALA A 612 -7.30 10.25 -18.50
N TYR A 613 -6.60 10.91 -17.60
CA TYR A 613 -6.98 11.08 -16.21
C TYR A 613 -6.96 12.57 -15.89
N LEU A 614 -8.04 13.09 -15.40
CA LEU A 614 -8.23 14.48 -15.00
C LEU A 614 -8.58 14.52 -13.53
N ASN A 615 -7.95 15.42 -12.79
CA ASN A 615 -8.25 15.67 -11.39
C ASN A 615 -8.42 17.16 -11.15
N TYR A 616 -9.55 17.55 -10.56
CA TYR A 616 -9.86 18.91 -10.19
C TYR A 616 -10.20 19.01 -8.71
N GLN A 617 -9.48 19.89 -8.01
CA GLN A 617 -9.61 20.09 -6.56
C GLN A 617 -10.28 21.44 -6.26
N ILE A 618 -11.32 21.40 -5.46
CA ILE A 618 -11.96 22.56 -4.83
C ILE A 618 -11.55 22.54 -3.36
N LEU A 619 -10.39 23.13 -3.08
CA LEU A 619 -9.73 23.01 -1.79
C LEU A 619 -10.50 23.70 -0.66
N PRO A 620 -10.60 23.07 0.51
CA PRO A 620 -10.31 21.66 0.84
C PRO A 620 -11.55 20.76 0.72
N PHE A 621 -12.64 21.23 0.09
CA PHE A 621 -13.99 20.72 0.22
C PHE A 621 -14.38 19.65 -0.79
N ALA A 622 -13.71 19.59 -1.96
CA ALA A 622 -14.04 18.57 -2.94
C ALA A 622 -12.84 18.15 -3.80
N ASN A 623 -12.88 16.88 -4.24
CA ASN A 623 -11.99 16.30 -5.22
C ASN A 623 -12.79 15.57 -6.29
N LEU A 624 -12.58 15.93 -7.56
CA LEU A 624 -13.29 15.38 -8.71
C LEU A 624 -12.26 14.73 -9.63
N GLU A 625 -12.40 13.43 -9.84
CA GLU A 625 -11.52 12.64 -10.70
C GLU A 625 -12.32 12.04 -11.84
N LEU A 626 -11.84 12.21 -13.07
CA LEU A 626 -12.38 11.59 -14.26
C LEU A 626 -11.26 10.82 -14.96
N SER A 627 -11.47 9.54 -15.22
CA SER A 627 -10.58 8.77 -16.10
C SER A 627 -11.36 8.16 -17.25
N TYR A 628 -10.74 8.18 -18.42
CA TYR A 628 -11.29 7.58 -19.62
C TYR A 628 -10.20 6.84 -20.37
N ASP A 629 -10.43 5.55 -20.60
CA ASP A 629 -9.54 4.68 -21.35
C ASP A 629 -10.30 4.10 -22.55
N ILE A 630 -9.73 4.23 -23.74
CA ILE A 630 -10.26 3.64 -24.97
C ILE A 630 -9.23 2.66 -25.54
N ASN A 631 -9.68 1.47 -25.93
CA ASN A 631 -8.83 0.46 -26.59
C ASN A 631 -9.52 0.00 -27.88
N LYS A 632 -9.01 0.46 -29.02
CA LYS A 632 -9.46 0.01 -30.35
C LYS A 632 -8.54 -1.08 -30.83
N ILE A 633 -9.09 -2.27 -31.04
CA ILE A 633 -8.37 -3.47 -31.47
C ILE A 633 -8.97 -3.93 -32.80
N ASP A 634 -8.12 -4.19 -33.78
CA ASP A 634 -8.46 -4.71 -35.09
C ASP A 634 -7.62 -5.97 -35.34
N LEU A 635 -8.23 -7.15 -35.25
CA LEU A 635 -7.60 -8.44 -35.49
C LEU A 635 -7.91 -8.99 -36.89
N LYS A 636 -8.08 -8.10 -37.87
CA LYS A 636 -8.41 -8.44 -39.26
C LYS A 636 -9.67 -9.31 -39.37
N GLU A 637 -9.53 -10.53 -39.89
CA GLU A 637 -10.63 -11.49 -40.09
C GLU A 637 -11.30 -11.96 -38.79
N LEU A 638 -10.61 -11.91 -37.65
CA LEU A 638 -11.17 -12.27 -36.35
C LEU A 638 -12.09 -11.18 -35.79
N GLY A 639 -12.15 -10.02 -36.46
CA GLY A 639 -13.04 -8.93 -36.10
C GLY A 639 -12.35 -7.75 -35.45
N LYS A 640 -13.16 -6.75 -35.10
CA LYS A 640 -12.76 -5.47 -34.47
C LYS A 640 -13.62 -5.23 -33.26
N ASN A 641 -13.02 -4.65 -32.23
CA ASN A 641 -13.78 -4.15 -31.09
C ASN A 641 -13.14 -2.89 -30.52
N THR A 642 -13.96 -2.05 -29.89
CA THR A 642 -13.52 -0.87 -29.19
C THR A 642 -14.05 -0.94 -27.77
N PHE A 643 -13.16 -1.03 -26.80
CA PHE A 643 -13.52 -1.04 -25.39
C PHE A 643 -13.37 0.36 -24.82
N HIS A 644 -14.41 0.80 -24.13
CA HIS A 644 -14.48 2.05 -23.40
C HIS A 644 -14.55 1.76 -21.91
N LEU A 645 -13.72 2.44 -21.13
CA LEU A 645 -13.78 2.43 -19.69
C LEU A 645 -13.74 3.86 -19.19
N ALA A 646 -14.88 4.36 -18.71
CA ALA A 646 -15.03 5.66 -18.08
C ALA A 646 -15.24 5.48 -16.57
N ARG A 647 -14.50 6.24 -15.75
CA ARG A 647 -14.64 6.22 -14.30
C ARG A 647 -14.66 7.66 -13.80
N PHE A 648 -15.65 7.98 -13.01
CA PHE A 648 -15.74 9.24 -12.28
C PHE A 648 -15.75 8.96 -10.80
N THR A 649 -14.96 9.72 -10.04
CA THR A 649 -14.98 9.74 -8.58
C THR A 649 -15.19 11.17 -8.12
N GLY A 650 -16.30 11.42 -7.45
CA GLY A 650 -16.59 12.68 -6.79
C GLY A 650 -16.51 12.51 -5.28
N GLN A 651 -15.69 13.31 -4.62
CA GLN A 651 -15.57 13.33 -3.17
C GLN A 651 -15.91 14.73 -2.66
N ILE A 652 -16.83 14.82 -1.70
CA ILE A 652 -17.23 16.07 -1.03
C ILE A 652 -16.93 15.90 0.46
N PHE A 653 -16.22 16.86 1.03
CA PHE A 653 -15.84 16.89 2.44
C PHE A 653 -16.58 18.05 3.12
N PHE A 654 -17.66 17.75 3.84
CA PHE A 654 -18.41 18.76 4.57
C PHE A 654 -17.63 19.30 5.77
N ASN A 655 -16.91 18.40 6.43
CA ASN A 655 -15.96 18.68 7.50
C ASN A 655 -15.00 17.47 7.67
N ASN A 656 -14.18 17.47 8.70
CA ASN A 656 -13.24 16.36 8.98
C ASN A 656 -13.92 15.04 9.41
N ARG A 657 -15.22 15.04 9.70
CA ARG A 657 -15.99 13.87 10.17
C ARG A 657 -17.05 13.41 9.19
N LEU A 658 -17.51 14.27 8.28
CA LEU A 658 -18.58 13.97 7.34
C LEU A 658 -18.10 14.14 5.90
N ASN A 659 -18.16 13.05 5.14
CA ASN A 659 -17.80 13.06 3.72
C ASN A 659 -18.77 12.22 2.89
N TRP A 660 -18.85 12.58 1.62
CA TRP A 660 -19.64 11.90 0.62
C TRP A 660 -18.77 11.54 -0.56
N THR A 661 -18.79 10.26 -0.97
CA THR A 661 -18.01 9.77 -2.11
C THR A 661 -18.93 9.04 -3.09
N THR A 662 -18.86 9.40 -4.36
CA THR A 662 -19.63 8.75 -5.45
C THR A 662 -18.68 8.23 -6.52
N TYR A 663 -18.87 6.98 -6.91
CA TYR A 663 -18.19 6.30 -8.01
C TYR A 663 -19.18 6.03 -9.13
N LEU A 664 -18.83 6.44 -10.35
CA LEU A 664 -19.54 6.06 -11.58
C LEU A 664 -18.53 5.30 -12.45
N GLN A 665 -18.89 4.11 -12.92
CA GLN A 665 -18.01 3.28 -13.74
C GLN A 665 -18.78 2.70 -14.91
N TYR A 666 -18.37 3.03 -16.14
CA TYR A 666 -18.90 2.49 -17.38
C TYR A 666 -17.86 1.66 -18.09
N ASN A 667 -18.14 0.39 -18.35
CA ASN A 667 -17.20 -0.57 -18.92
C ASN A 667 -17.88 -1.40 -20.01
N THR A 668 -17.51 -1.15 -21.25
CA THR A 668 -18.08 -1.92 -22.38
C THR A 668 -17.55 -3.36 -22.47
N GLN A 669 -16.38 -3.66 -21.90
CA GLN A 669 -15.88 -5.04 -21.86
C GLN A 669 -16.68 -5.93 -20.90
N GLN A 670 -17.20 -5.35 -19.83
CA GLN A 670 -18.03 -6.02 -18.82
C GLN A 670 -19.53 -5.83 -19.08
N HIS A 671 -19.88 -5.01 -20.08
CA HIS A 671 -21.28 -4.67 -20.43
C HIS A 671 -22.04 -4.08 -19.23
N ASN A 672 -21.41 -3.20 -18.46
CA ASN A 672 -22.04 -2.62 -17.28
C ASN A 672 -21.79 -1.14 -17.09
N PHE A 673 -22.74 -0.50 -16.39
CA PHE A 673 -22.60 0.82 -15.78
C PHE A 673 -22.99 0.70 -14.31
N ASN A 674 -22.06 1.12 -13.43
CA ASN A 674 -22.23 1.00 -11.99
C ASN A 674 -22.17 2.38 -11.33
N VAL A 675 -23.09 2.59 -10.42
CA VAL A 675 -23.16 3.75 -9.51
C VAL A 675 -22.98 3.23 -8.10
N ASN A 676 -22.03 3.81 -7.35
CA ASN A 676 -21.90 3.56 -5.92
C ASN A 676 -21.71 4.89 -5.21
N SER A 677 -22.57 5.20 -4.25
CA SER A 677 -22.56 6.46 -3.52
C SER A 677 -22.58 6.18 -2.03
N ARG A 678 -21.60 6.71 -1.31
CA ARG A 678 -21.38 6.46 0.10
C ARG A 678 -21.27 7.75 0.89
N LEU A 679 -22.16 7.92 1.87
CA LEU A 679 -22.04 8.91 2.93
C LEU A 679 -21.37 8.25 4.14
N GLN A 680 -20.34 8.87 4.68
CA GLN A 680 -19.62 8.43 5.88
C GLN A 680 -19.61 9.54 6.92
N TRP A 681 -20.08 9.24 8.13
CA TRP A 681 -20.05 10.14 9.26
C TRP A 681 -19.34 9.52 10.47
N GLU A 682 -18.25 10.14 10.90
CA GLU A 682 -17.55 9.83 12.15
C GLU A 682 -18.22 10.62 13.29
N TYR A 683 -19.25 10.06 13.91
CA TYR A 683 -20.01 10.76 14.95
C TYR A 683 -19.28 10.80 16.32
N LYS A 684 -18.34 9.84 16.56
CA LYS A 684 -17.34 9.84 17.63
C LYS A 684 -16.01 9.33 17.07
N PRO A 685 -14.86 9.59 17.70
CA PRO A 685 -13.58 9.08 17.23
C PRO A 685 -13.63 7.58 16.94
N LEU A 686 -13.28 7.20 15.71
CA LEU A 686 -13.30 5.81 15.20
C LEU A 686 -14.64 5.07 15.33
N SER A 687 -15.75 5.81 15.45
CA SER A 687 -17.11 5.29 15.43
C SER A 687 -17.88 5.92 14.28
N TYR A 688 -18.42 5.09 13.39
CA TYR A 688 -18.89 5.52 12.09
C TYR A 688 -20.33 5.12 11.82
N MET A 689 -21.01 5.97 11.07
CA MET A 689 -22.24 5.66 10.36
C MET A 689 -21.97 5.72 8.85
N TYR A 690 -22.44 4.71 8.14
CA TYR A 690 -22.36 4.64 6.69
C TYR A 690 -23.75 4.49 6.09
N LEU A 691 -23.99 5.20 5.00
CA LEU A 691 -25.12 4.98 4.10
C LEU A 691 -24.54 4.78 2.71
N VAL A 692 -24.81 3.63 2.11
CA VAL A 692 -24.31 3.26 0.79
C VAL A 692 -25.47 2.97 -0.12
N VAL A 693 -25.48 3.58 -1.31
CA VAL A 693 -26.43 3.31 -2.38
C VAL A 693 -25.66 2.74 -3.56
N SER A 694 -26.07 1.59 -4.03
CA SER A 694 -25.55 0.95 -5.25
C SER A 694 -26.64 0.83 -6.30
N ASP A 695 -26.29 1.09 -7.56
CA ASP A 695 -27.22 0.99 -8.69
C ASP A 695 -26.47 0.51 -9.93
N ASN A 696 -26.90 -0.61 -10.50
CA ASN A 696 -26.17 -1.30 -11.54
C ASN A 696 -27.03 -1.48 -12.78
N TYR A 697 -26.41 -1.26 -13.93
CA TYR A 697 -27.07 -1.28 -15.23
C TYR A 697 -26.25 -2.10 -16.22
N ASN A 698 -26.89 -2.71 -17.20
CA ASN A 698 -26.22 -3.29 -18.34
C ASN A 698 -25.81 -2.21 -19.38
N ASN A 699 -25.21 -2.63 -20.49
CA ASN A 699 -24.75 -1.72 -21.56
C ASN A 699 -25.87 -0.98 -22.30
N PHE A 700 -27.11 -1.40 -22.15
CA PHE A 700 -28.30 -0.71 -22.69
C PHE A 700 -28.97 0.24 -21.68
N LEU A 701 -28.29 0.49 -20.55
CA LEU A 701 -28.80 1.28 -19.42
C LEU A 701 -30.10 0.69 -18.83
N HIS A 702 -30.33 -0.60 -19.02
CA HIS A 702 -31.36 -1.32 -18.28
C HIS A 702 -30.84 -1.66 -16.89
N ARG A 703 -31.59 -1.30 -15.85
CA ARG A 703 -31.23 -1.55 -14.46
C ARG A 703 -31.26 -3.04 -14.18
N THR A 704 -30.14 -3.59 -13.73
CA THR A 704 -30.02 -5.02 -13.37
C THR A 704 -30.31 -5.25 -11.90
N ASN A 705 -29.67 -4.47 -11.04
CA ASN A 705 -29.92 -4.48 -9.59
C ASN A 705 -29.63 -3.14 -8.95
N TRP A 706 -30.20 -2.92 -7.78
CA TRP A 706 -29.89 -1.77 -6.92
C TRP A 706 -30.02 -2.14 -5.45
N GLY A 707 -29.35 -1.41 -4.59
CA GLY A 707 -29.41 -1.67 -3.16
C GLY A 707 -29.07 -0.46 -2.31
N ILE A 708 -29.49 -0.53 -1.06
CA ILE A 708 -29.16 0.45 -0.01
C ILE A 708 -28.63 -0.33 1.19
N ALA A 709 -27.45 0.04 1.65
CA ALA A 709 -26.87 -0.49 2.87
C ALA A 709 -26.69 0.62 3.90
N PHE A 710 -27.08 0.35 5.13
CA PHE A 710 -26.81 1.18 6.28
C PHE A 710 -25.97 0.41 7.27
N LYS A 711 -24.92 1.03 7.83
CA LYS A 711 -24.09 0.44 8.88
C LYS A 711 -23.79 1.46 9.96
N LEU A 712 -23.89 1.01 11.21
CA LEU A 712 -23.50 1.76 12.39
C LEU A 712 -22.54 0.92 13.22
N ASN A 713 -21.40 1.49 13.62
CA ASN A 713 -20.50 0.88 14.59
C ASN A 713 -20.19 1.84 15.74
N TYR A 714 -19.81 1.30 16.87
CA TYR A 714 -19.36 2.08 18.02
C TYR A 714 -18.10 1.44 18.63
N ARG A 715 -17.08 2.25 18.89
CA ARG A 715 -15.82 1.80 19.49
C ARG A 715 -15.81 2.05 21.00
N PHE A 716 -15.57 1.00 21.78
CA PHE A 716 -15.29 1.04 23.21
C PHE A 716 -13.84 0.65 23.45
N ASP A 717 -13.09 1.49 24.15
CA ASP A 717 -11.71 1.23 24.59
C ASP A 717 -11.69 1.13 26.13
N PHE A 718 -11.24 -0.03 26.66
CA PHE A 718 -11.21 -0.35 28.09
C PHE A 718 -9.78 -0.43 28.62
#